data_55f99e14db4c6b2a510586d6914b2389
#
_entry.id   55f99e14db4c6b2a510586d6914b2389
#
_cell.length_a   1.000
_cell.length_b   1.000
_cell.length_c   1.000
_cell.angle_alpha   90.00
_cell.angle_beta   90.00
_cell.angle_gamma   90.00
#
_symmetry.space_group_name_H-M   'P 1'
#
loop_
_entity.id
_entity.type
_entity.pdbx_description
1 polymer ?
#
loop_
_entity_poly.entity_id
_entity_poly.type
_entity_poly.pdbx_seq_one_letter_code
_entity_poly.pdbx_strand_id
1 'polypeptide(L)'
;MRKIFFTLVMLLQSIFLHAYVVKGSVVDKKGKPIRKALVIGRNSMKKVVVGVETDPSGKFSSANVTDSILTIEISKEDYTTVYIRISGTDGEFVDLGTIELKPLEVSLGEVVVTAQTVIQKPDRYIIIPSRKELDRAANGLSLLSDMQYKMPGLTVNESLQTVQVDNATPVFKINGRPCSLSHFLALNPQRILRIEYHDNPDVRYENRRVINVILNPRGDGGSVIANVLTGANAGFLNGNIGLGYYRKKSEWELNYSTNWRDYDEREINSSSEFIGRNAPVLRERNGIPGDFRYWWNTISLGYTYMHDPNTVFAAKAGFGIENQKMDEDSWNTQQYMGNLSQYQNLTHKKLKYSLPTIDLFFKKQIDETQHIEANVYGIYGSGDYNRRYINLYQSPLPNDSVLSLTNDKSWRLTADMMYSKTLKNLVAALGIKEYYNSTDNEQTENGIFGKGKITQNRLSVYGQLQGKIKRLNYGLSAIGIYNHANNNSYKTDAVRLKSNIVVNYPLSQRLTLNYLLMLEPSLPSVTQQSALTQRVDDITIRQGNPDLKPSSYIRNRVYVRYADKRFTGSLWASYSRTEKPIYYTYSYISDVSSQYYDRFMSRPINGQHNDQFNLELNLATQELFGFATVWGNVGWNNLHITMTDKSYVRNRLYAS
;
A
#
# COMPACT_ATOMS: atom_id res chain seq x y z
N MET A 1 5.37 39.73 6.83
CA MET A 1 4.59 38.47 6.82
C MET A 1 3.37 38.47 7.77
N ARG A 2 3.40 38.99 8.97
CA ARG A 2 2.24 39.03 9.89
C ARG A 2 1.02 39.87 9.37
N LYS A 3 1.24 40.93 8.63
CA LYS A 3 0.16 41.78 8.11
C LYS A 3 -0.56 41.18 6.87
N ILE A 4 0.13 40.37 6.06
CA ILE A 4 -0.45 39.69 4.88
C ILE A 4 -1.33 38.52 5.32
N PHE A 5 -0.99 37.83 6.41
CA PHE A 5 -1.79 36.75 6.95
C PHE A 5 -3.13 37.22 7.54
N PHE A 6 -3.16 38.39 8.20
CA PHE A 6 -4.39 38.97 8.73
C PHE A 6 -5.32 39.54 7.65
N THR A 7 -4.77 40.05 6.57
CA THR A 7 -5.56 40.57 5.43
C THR A 7 -6.19 39.44 4.61
N LEU A 8 -5.49 38.27 4.51
CA LEU A 8 -6.03 37.09 3.85
C LEU A 8 -7.15 36.42 4.67
N VAL A 9 -7.08 36.47 6.00
CA VAL A 9 -8.12 35.94 6.90
C VAL A 9 -9.37 36.85 6.90
N MET A 10 -9.21 38.17 6.76
CA MET A 10 -10.34 39.12 6.66
C MET A 10 -11.06 39.07 5.32
N LEU A 11 -10.42 38.69 4.23
CA LEU A 11 -11.04 38.55 2.89
C LEU A 11 -11.87 37.27 2.72
N LEU A 12 -11.79 36.33 3.66
CA LEU A 12 -12.55 35.08 3.66
C LEU A 12 -13.91 35.17 4.39
N GLN A 13 -14.30 36.33 4.92
CA GLN A 13 -15.51 36.44 5.76
C GLN A 13 -16.73 37.06 5.09
N SER A 14 -16.73 37.31 3.79
CA SER A 14 -17.92 37.81 3.09
C SER A 14 -18.61 36.75 2.23
N ILE A 15 -19.08 35.65 2.90
CA ILE A 15 -20.05 34.76 2.27
C ILE A 15 -21.44 35.31 2.60
N PHE A 16 -22.11 35.89 1.63
CA PHE A 16 -23.52 36.22 1.73
C PHE A 16 -24.31 34.91 1.87
N LEU A 17 -24.87 34.69 3.06
CA LEU A 17 -25.84 33.63 3.31
C LEU A 17 -27.15 34.00 2.66
N HIS A 18 -27.45 33.47 1.48
CA HIS A 18 -28.78 33.55 0.88
C HIS A 18 -29.64 32.41 1.45
N ALA A 19 -30.83 32.74 1.96
CA ALA A 19 -31.79 31.75 2.38
C ALA A 19 -32.58 31.24 1.17
N TYR A 20 -32.77 29.94 1.04
CA TYR A 20 -33.49 29.32 -0.07
C TYR A 20 -34.43 28.22 0.40
N VAL A 21 -35.42 27.88 -0.41
CA VAL A 21 -36.41 26.83 -0.16
C VAL A 21 -36.06 25.62 -1.04
N VAL A 22 -36.08 24.41 -0.46
CA VAL A 22 -35.92 23.16 -1.19
C VAL A 22 -37.29 22.58 -1.48
N LYS A 23 -37.61 22.35 -2.75
CA LYS A 23 -38.88 21.77 -3.20
C LYS A 23 -38.66 20.63 -4.18
N GLY A 24 -39.67 19.79 -4.36
CA GLY A 24 -39.64 18.68 -5.31
C GLY A 24 -40.88 17.82 -5.24
N SER A 25 -40.95 16.76 -6.02
CA SER A 25 -42.00 15.78 -6.02
C SER A 25 -41.44 14.36 -5.96
N VAL A 26 -42.10 13.44 -5.27
CA VAL A 26 -41.69 12.06 -5.08
C VAL A 26 -42.73 11.13 -5.71
N VAL A 27 -42.27 10.24 -6.59
CA VAL A 27 -43.10 9.30 -7.34
C VAL A 27 -42.54 7.88 -7.27
N ASP A 28 -43.37 6.88 -7.55
CA ASP A 28 -42.95 5.50 -7.76
C ASP A 28 -42.48 5.25 -9.22
N LYS A 29 -42.04 4.04 -9.52
CA LYS A 29 -41.63 3.60 -10.89
C LYS A 29 -42.71 3.79 -11.99
N LYS A 30 -43.98 3.91 -11.59
CA LYS A 30 -45.13 4.11 -12.50
C LYS A 30 -45.56 5.58 -12.58
N GLY A 31 -44.80 6.47 -11.96
CA GLY A 31 -45.10 7.91 -11.92
C GLY A 31 -46.20 8.27 -10.92
N LYS A 32 -46.68 7.34 -10.07
CA LYS A 32 -47.71 7.60 -9.07
C LYS A 32 -47.14 8.38 -7.87
N PRO A 33 -47.78 9.45 -7.39
CA PRO A 33 -47.28 10.24 -6.26
C PRO A 33 -47.18 9.41 -4.97
N ILE A 34 -46.05 9.58 -4.28
CA ILE A 34 -45.80 8.96 -2.96
C ILE A 34 -46.10 9.99 -1.86
N ARG A 35 -47.21 9.82 -1.15
CA ARG A 35 -47.61 10.64 0.01
C ARG A 35 -46.84 10.25 1.27
N LYS A 36 -46.61 11.23 2.16
CA LYS A 36 -45.95 10.99 3.46
C LYS A 36 -44.56 10.32 3.29
N ALA A 37 -43.84 10.60 2.23
CA ALA A 37 -42.42 10.31 2.19
C ALA A 37 -41.70 11.33 3.04
N LEU A 38 -40.80 10.88 3.90
CA LEU A 38 -40.03 11.72 4.81
C LEU A 38 -38.87 12.30 4.07
N VAL A 39 -38.72 13.63 4.09
CA VAL A 39 -37.64 14.39 3.48
C VAL A 39 -36.83 15.07 4.58
N ILE A 40 -35.62 14.61 4.82
CA ILE A 40 -34.70 15.13 5.86
C ILE A 40 -33.51 15.77 5.17
N GLY A 41 -33.30 17.05 5.39
CA GLY A 41 -32.09 17.77 4.96
C GLY A 41 -31.12 17.93 6.13
N ARG A 42 -29.89 17.49 5.92
CA ARG A 42 -28.80 17.65 6.90
C ARG A 42 -27.73 18.55 6.32
N ASN A 43 -27.24 19.50 7.12
CA ASN A 43 -26.13 20.36 6.72
C ASN A 43 -24.77 19.61 6.83
N SER A 44 -23.67 20.30 6.50
CA SER A 44 -22.29 19.76 6.58
C SER A 44 -21.91 19.27 7.98
N MET A 45 -22.53 19.84 9.03
CA MET A 45 -22.39 19.39 10.44
C MET A 45 -23.35 18.27 10.84
N LYS A 46 -24.08 17.68 9.86
CA LYS A 46 -25.10 16.63 10.05
C LYS A 46 -26.30 17.04 10.90
N LYS A 47 -26.47 18.34 11.18
CA LYS A 47 -27.65 18.87 11.84
C LYS A 47 -28.84 18.84 10.88
N VAL A 48 -30.00 18.39 11.35
CA VAL A 48 -31.23 18.41 10.58
C VAL A 48 -31.69 19.88 10.48
N VAL A 49 -31.80 20.38 9.24
CA VAL A 49 -32.20 21.73 8.90
C VAL A 49 -33.47 21.76 8.00
N VAL A 50 -33.79 20.61 7.41
CA VAL A 50 -35.05 20.35 6.70
C VAL A 50 -35.67 19.10 7.28
N GLY A 51 -36.95 19.14 7.59
CA GLY A 51 -37.74 17.99 8.03
C GLY A 51 -39.19 18.21 7.58
N VAL A 52 -39.58 17.61 6.45
CA VAL A 52 -40.91 17.74 5.86
C VAL A 52 -41.38 16.42 5.30
N GLU A 53 -42.69 16.25 5.18
CA GLU A 53 -43.29 15.10 4.51
C GLU A 53 -43.89 15.54 3.16
N THR A 54 -43.97 14.61 2.22
CA THR A 54 -44.69 14.85 0.96
C THR A 54 -46.22 14.88 1.18
N ASP A 55 -46.87 15.78 0.49
CA ASP A 55 -48.31 15.94 0.48
C ASP A 55 -49.03 14.78 -0.30
N PRO A 56 -50.35 14.76 -0.39
CA PRO A 56 -51.08 13.75 -1.15
C PRO A 56 -50.74 13.69 -2.64
N SER A 57 -50.22 14.80 -3.22
CA SER A 57 -49.74 14.87 -4.60
C SER A 57 -48.26 14.51 -4.75
N GLY A 58 -47.62 14.04 -3.68
CA GLY A 58 -46.20 13.70 -3.65
C GLY A 58 -45.23 14.88 -3.59
N LYS A 59 -45.75 16.11 -3.45
CA LYS A 59 -44.92 17.32 -3.43
C LYS A 59 -44.47 17.65 -2.02
N PHE A 60 -43.31 18.29 -1.92
CA PHE A 60 -42.79 18.83 -0.67
C PHE A 60 -42.11 20.21 -0.92
N SER A 61 -42.09 21.01 0.16
CA SER A 61 -41.41 22.30 0.21
C SER A 61 -40.86 22.52 1.62
N SER A 62 -39.60 22.87 1.75
CA SER A 62 -38.99 23.14 3.06
C SER A 62 -39.29 24.57 3.53
N ALA A 63 -39.04 24.84 4.82
CA ALA A 63 -38.82 26.20 5.30
C ALA A 63 -37.50 26.78 4.71
N ASN A 64 -37.28 28.08 4.89
CA ASN A 64 -36.03 28.71 4.47
C ASN A 64 -34.79 28.07 5.12
N VAL A 65 -33.81 27.76 4.29
CA VAL A 65 -32.54 27.17 4.68
C VAL A 65 -31.43 28.14 4.35
N THR A 66 -30.48 28.30 5.27
CA THR A 66 -29.32 29.20 5.11
C THR A 66 -28.00 28.44 4.92
N ASP A 67 -28.02 27.12 5.05
CA ASP A 67 -26.84 26.27 4.91
C ASP A 67 -26.48 26.08 3.44
N SER A 68 -25.23 26.35 3.06
CA SER A 68 -24.75 26.30 1.67
C SER A 68 -24.62 24.87 1.12
N ILE A 69 -24.62 23.84 1.96
CA ILE A 69 -24.49 22.44 1.54
C ILE A 69 -25.48 21.59 2.35
N LEU A 70 -26.38 20.91 1.63
CA LEU A 70 -27.33 19.97 2.23
C LEU A 70 -27.20 18.58 1.62
N THR A 71 -27.39 17.57 2.44
CA THR A 71 -27.71 16.20 2.00
C THR A 71 -29.18 15.95 2.32
N ILE A 72 -29.98 15.82 1.27
CA ILE A 72 -31.41 15.49 1.36
C ILE A 72 -31.56 13.98 1.30
N GLU A 73 -32.12 13.43 2.34
CA GLU A 73 -32.50 12.02 2.47
C GLU A 73 -34.02 11.94 2.25
N ILE A 74 -34.46 11.15 1.28
CA ILE A 74 -35.89 10.94 0.99
C ILE A 74 -36.18 9.45 1.21
N SER A 75 -37.02 9.17 2.20
CA SER A 75 -37.33 7.81 2.62
C SER A 75 -38.84 7.58 2.76
N LYS A 76 -39.23 6.36 2.46
CA LYS A 76 -40.59 5.87 2.67
C LYS A 76 -40.52 4.38 3.00
N GLU A 77 -41.38 3.90 3.89
CA GLU A 77 -41.55 2.48 4.17
C GLU A 77 -41.82 1.71 2.86
N ASP A 78 -41.16 0.56 2.66
CA ASP A 78 -41.19 -0.28 1.46
C ASP A 78 -40.51 0.29 0.21
N TYR A 79 -39.75 1.38 0.33
CA TYR A 79 -39.02 1.98 -0.76
C TYR A 79 -37.53 2.14 -0.40
N THR A 80 -36.68 2.10 -1.42
CA THR A 80 -35.24 2.38 -1.27
C THR A 80 -35.04 3.87 -1.00
N THR A 81 -34.33 4.22 0.08
CA THR A 81 -33.98 5.60 0.41
C THR A 81 -33.10 6.23 -0.63
N VAL A 82 -33.43 7.45 -1.08
CA VAL A 82 -32.65 8.24 -2.03
C VAL A 82 -31.95 9.36 -1.30
N TYR A 83 -30.68 9.60 -1.63
CA TYR A 83 -29.87 10.69 -1.10
C TYR A 83 -29.51 11.65 -2.24
N ILE A 84 -29.81 12.94 -2.07
CA ILE A 84 -29.52 14.00 -3.01
C ILE A 84 -28.68 15.04 -2.27
N ARG A 85 -27.55 15.43 -2.85
CA ARG A 85 -26.73 16.49 -2.30
C ARG A 85 -26.96 17.78 -3.06
N ILE A 86 -27.22 18.85 -2.33
CA ILE A 86 -27.40 20.20 -2.83
C ILE A 86 -26.19 21.02 -2.36
N SER A 87 -25.53 21.72 -3.28
CA SER A 87 -24.59 22.80 -3.00
C SER A 87 -25.29 24.13 -3.29
N GLY A 88 -25.10 25.10 -2.39
CA GLY A 88 -25.83 26.38 -2.36
C GLY A 88 -26.06 27.03 -3.71
N THR A 89 -27.15 27.73 -3.82
CA THR A 89 -27.60 28.37 -5.04
C THR A 89 -27.71 29.88 -4.83
N ASP A 90 -27.52 30.65 -5.90
CA ASP A 90 -27.75 32.10 -5.92
C ASP A 90 -29.26 32.46 -6.10
N GLY A 91 -30.15 31.45 -5.94
CA GLY A 91 -31.59 31.59 -6.16
C GLY A 91 -32.43 31.41 -4.88
N GLU A 92 -33.66 31.92 -4.88
CA GLU A 92 -34.62 31.84 -3.78
C GLU A 92 -35.12 30.38 -3.50
N PHE A 93 -34.94 29.48 -4.45
CA PHE A 93 -35.32 28.05 -4.26
C PHE A 93 -34.45 27.09 -5.05
N VAL A 94 -34.37 25.86 -4.54
CA VAL A 94 -33.79 24.69 -5.21
C VAL A 94 -34.91 23.72 -5.53
N ASP A 95 -35.16 23.50 -6.82
CA ASP A 95 -36.11 22.49 -7.26
C ASP A 95 -35.37 21.18 -7.57
N LEU A 96 -35.66 20.12 -6.82
CA LEU A 96 -35.10 18.80 -7.02
C LEU A 96 -35.81 18.02 -8.14
N GLY A 97 -36.83 18.61 -8.73
CA GLY A 97 -37.62 17.97 -9.76
C GLY A 97 -38.44 16.79 -9.24
N THR A 98 -38.63 15.80 -10.14
CA THR A 98 -39.32 14.56 -9.78
C THR A 98 -38.32 13.47 -9.38
N ILE A 99 -38.48 12.96 -8.16
CA ILE A 99 -37.60 11.96 -7.56
C ILE A 99 -38.34 10.63 -7.54
N GLU A 100 -37.79 9.63 -8.21
CA GLU A 100 -38.34 8.27 -8.25
C GLU A 100 -37.81 7.46 -7.06
N LEU A 101 -38.69 6.95 -6.20
CA LEU A 101 -38.38 5.93 -5.21
C LEU A 101 -38.66 4.55 -5.80
N LYS A 102 -37.70 3.68 -5.77
CA LYS A 102 -37.86 2.27 -6.20
C LYS A 102 -38.41 1.44 -5.05
N PRO A 103 -39.43 0.59 -5.27
CA PRO A 103 -39.86 -0.34 -4.25
C PRO A 103 -38.70 -1.19 -3.72
N LEU A 104 -38.69 -1.44 -2.43
CA LEU A 104 -37.78 -2.45 -1.87
C LEU A 104 -38.21 -3.82 -2.43
N GLU A 105 -37.40 -4.40 -3.36
CA GLU A 105 -37.62 -5.77 -3.76
C GLU A 105 -37.26 -6.69 -2.60
N VAL A 106 -38.27 -7.04 -1.78
CA VAL A 106 -38.15 -8.03 -0.71
C VAL A 106 -38.21 -9.41 -1.36
N SER A 107 -37.05 -9.99 -1.63
CA SER A 107 -36.96 -11.45 -1.73
C SER A 107 -37.29 -11.98 -0.31
N LEU A 108 -38.39 -12.66 -0.16
CA LEU A 108 -38.87 -13.28 1.09
C LEU A 108 -37.89 -14.38 1.55
N GLY A 109 -36.83 -14.00 2.22
CA GLY A 109 -36.04 -14.77 3.14
C GLY A 109 -35.86 -13.86 4.34
N GLU A 110 -36.21 -14.38 5.50
CA GLU A 110 -36.25 -13.73 6.82
C GLU A 110 -35.07 -12.73 7.00
N VAL A 111 -35.34 -11.44 6.82
CA VAL A 111 -34.31 -10.39 6.98
C VAL A 111 -34.34 -9.97 8.44
N VAL A 112 -33.53 -10.66 9.24
CA VAL A 112 -33.01 -10.08 10.47
C VAL A 112 -32.07 -8.95 10.04
N VAL A 113 -32.50 -7.70 10.13
CA VAL A 113 -31.65 -6.51 9.89
C VAL A 113 -30.68 -6.40 11.06
N THR A 114 -29.63 -7.19 10.97
CA THR A 114 -28.39 -6.92 11.67
C THR A 114 -27.54 -6.12 10.69
N ALA A 115 -27.25 -4.88 11.00
CA ALA A 115 -26.30 -4.08 10.24
C ALA A 115 -24.95 -4.82 10.20
N GLN A 116 -24.73 -5.64 9.15
CA GLN A 116 -23.46 -6.32 8.95
C GLN A 116 -22.44 -5.25 8.56
N THR A 117 -21.53 -4.95 9.47
CA THR A 117 -20.42 -4.01 9.20
C THR A 117 -19.42 -4.57 8.19
N VAL A 118 -19.52 -5.86 7.86
CA VAL A 118 -18.67 -6.54 6.87
C VAL A 118 -19.54 -7.39 5.95
N ILE A 119 -19.55 -7.06 4.66
CA ILE A 119 -20.29 -7.77 3.62
C ILE A 119 -19.28 -8.46 2.72
N GLN A 120 -19.34 -9.77 2.60
CA GLN A 120 -18.48 -10.52 1.70
C GLN A 120 -19.07 -10.54 0.29
N LYS A 121 -18.28 -10.09 -0.68
CA LYS A 121 -18.54 -10.21 -2.13
C LYS A 121 -17.63 -11.28 -2.73
N PRO A 122 -17.87 -11.73 -3.99
CA PRO A 122 -17.02 -12.71 -4.64
C PRO A 122 -15.54 -12.34 -4.71
N ASP A 123 -15.25 -11.05 -4.83
CA ASP A 123 -13.94 -10.47 -5.11
C ASP A 123 -13.37 -9.62 -3.96
N ARG A 124 -14.20 -9.28 -2.96
CA ARG A 124 -13.80 -8.36 -1.90
C ARG A 124 -14.67 -8.47 -0.64
N TYR A 125 -14.17 -7.94 0.46
CA TYR A 125 -14.97 -7.56 1.61
C TYR A 125 -15.37 -6.09 1.50
N ILE A 126 -16.64 -5.79 1.66
CA ILE A 126 -17.13 -4.42 1.84
C ILE A 126 -17.26 -4.21 3.33
N ILE A 127 -16.49 -3.28 3.88
CA ILE A 127 -16.43 -2.97 5.29
C ILE A 127 -17.00 -1.56 5.47
N ILE A 128 -18.07 -1.47 6.23
CA ILE A 128 -18.74 -0.20 6.53
C ILE A 128 -18.29 0.24 7.92
N PRO A 129 -17.48 1.32 8.04
CA PRO A 129 -17.12 1.86 9.33
C PRO A 129 -18.35 2.35 10.10
N SER A 130 -18.43 2.03 11.38
CA SER A 130 -19.43 2.61 12.26
C SER A 130 -19.12 4.09 12.51
N ARG A 131 -20.14 4.86 12.91
CA ARG A 131 -19.96 6.26 13.26
C ARG A 131 -18.91 6.44 14.37
N LYS A 132 -18.92 5.56 15.36
CA LYS A 132 -17.98 5.57 16.49
C LYS A 132 -16.52 5.35 16.02
N GLU A 133 -16.30 4.45 15.03
CA GLU A 133 -14.98 4.24 14.43
C GLU A 133 -14.51 5.47 13.62
N LEU A 134 -15.43 6.09 12.86
CA LEU A 134 -15.13 7.30 12.09
C LEU A 134 -14.83 8.50 12.99
N ASP A 135 -15.59 8.67 14.08
CA ASP A 135 -15.45 9.81 15.01
C ASP A 135 -14.15 9.71 15.84
N ARG A 136 -13.67 8.49 16.10
CA ARG A 136 -12.44 8.23 16.86
C ARG A 136 -11.17 8.34 15.99
N ALA A 137 -11.28 7.98 14.73
CA ALA A 137 -10.13 7.95 13.84
C ALA A 137 -9.63 9.36 13.50
N ALA A 138 -8.32 9.60 13.71
CA ALA A 138 -7.68 10.86 13.38
C ALA A 138 -7.44 11.02 11.86
N ASN A 139 -7.20 9.91 11.15
CA ASN A 139 -6.92 9.88 9.71
C ASN A 139 -7.25 8.49 9.12
N GLY A 140 -6.97 8.28 7.83
CA GLY A 140 -7.23 7.00 7.18
C GLY A 140 -6.43 5.83 7.77
N LEU A 141 -5.21 6.06 8.28
CA LEU A 141 -4.37 5.02 8.86
C LEU A 141 -4.90 4.56 10.23
N SER A 142 -5.24 5.50 11.11
CA SER A 142 -5.81 5.18 12.42
C SER A 142 -7.16 4.47 12.27
N LEU A 143 -7.96 4.81 11.24
CA LEU A 143 -9.17 4.05 10.94
C LEU A 143 -8.86 2.61 10.52
N LEU A 144 -7.85 2.38 9.67
CA LEU A 144 -7.43 1.02 9.32
C LEU A 144 -6.89 0.25 10.53
N SER A 145 -6.14 0.90 11.40
CA SER A 145 -5.62 0.34 12.65
C SER A 145 -6.77 -0.15 13.54
N ASP A 146 -7.77 0.70 13.75
CA ASP A 146 -8.96 0.37 14.54
C ASP A 146 -9.79 -0.77 13.94
N MET A 147 -9.72 -0.95 12.62
CA MET A 147 -10.55 -1.91 11.89
C MET A 147 -9.75 -3.12 11.37
N GLN A 148 -8.47 -3.26 11.72
CA GLN A 148 -7.60 -4.33 11.17
C GLN A 148 -8.16 -5.74 11.43
N TYR A 149 -8.86 -5.96 12.56
CA TYR A 149 -9.50 -7.23 12.86
C TYR A 149 -10.61 -7.62 11.86
N LYS A 150 -11.15 -6.66 11.08
CA LYS A 150 -12.16 -6.91 10.02
C LYS A 150 -11.50 -7.31 8.70
N MET A 151 -10.18 -7.14 8.55
CA MET A 151 -9.40 -7.34 7.32
C MET A 151 -8.34 -8.42 7.53
N PRO A 152 -8.56 -9.65 7.06
CA PRO A 152 -7.62 -10.76 7.27
C PRO A 152 -6.21 -10.46 6.79
N GLY A 153 -5.20 -10.74 7.62
CA GLY A 153 -3.80 -10.55 7.31
C GLY A 153 -3.32 -9.09 7.33
N LEU A 154 -4.20 -8.13 7.64
CA LEU A 154 -3.83 -6.72 7.76
C LEU A 154 -3.10 -6.46 9.08
N THR A 155 -1.94 -5.80 8.98
CA THR A 155 -1.18 -5.28 10.11
C THR A 155 -0.90 -3.81 9.87
N VAL A 156 -1.21 -2.97 10.83
CA VAL A 156 -0.99 -1.52 10.78
C VAL A 156 -0.08 -1.12 11.92
N ASN A 157 0.99 -0.41 11.61
CA ASN A 157 1.84 0.25 12.59
C ASN A 157 1.76 1.77 12.38
N GLU A 158 1.06 2.45 13.27
CA GLU A 158 0.83 3.88 13.16
C GLU A 158 2.10 4.70 13.41
N SER A 159 2.96 4.24 14.33
CA SER A 159 4.21 4.94 14.66
C SER A 159 5.21 4.92 13.51
N LEU A 160 5.31 3.80 12.80
CA LEU A 160 6.16 3.67 11.61
C LEU A 160 5.43 4.06 10.33
N GLN A 161 4.15 4.39 10.40
CA GLN A 161 3.27 4.65 9.26
C GLN A 161 3.36 3.54 8.20
N THR A 162 3.28 2.28 8.64
CA THR A 162 3.34 1.13 7.74
C THR A 162 2.04 0.35 7.76
N VAL A 163 1.69 -0.17 6.60
CA VAL A 163 0.54 -1.06 6.41
C VAL A 163 1.00 -2.27 5.62
N GLN A 164 0.74 -3.45 6.13
CA GLN A 164 1.08 -4.70 5.48
C GLN A 164 -0.13 -5.64 5.46
N VAL A 165 -0.23 -6.43 4.42
CA VAL A 165 -1.18 -7.54 4.32
C VAL A 165 -0.38 -8.78 3.94
N ASP A 166 -0.38 -9.81 4.79
CA ASP A 166 0.46 -11.00 4.62
C ASP A 166 1.95 -10.63 4.40
N ASN A 167 2.49 -9.68 5.17
CA ASN A 167 3.86 -9.15 5.09
C ASN A 167 4.22 -8.41 3.79
N ALA A 168 3.23 -8.02 2.98
CA ALA A 168 3.42 -7.23 1.77
C ALA A 168 2.64 -5.91 1.85
N THR A 169 3.22 -4.83 1.33
CA THR A 169 2.50 -3.54 1.24
C THR A 169 1.34 -3.65 0.25
N PRO A 170 0.09 -3.38 0.69
CA PRO A 170 -1.07 -3.42 -0.21
C PRO A 170 -1.05 -2.27 -1.21
N VAL A 171 -1.87 -2.39 -2.25
CA VAL A 171 -2.18 -1.27 -3.14
C VAL A 171 -3.31 -0.46 -2.53
N PHE A 172 -3.08 0.82 -2.30
CA PHE A 172 -4.11 1.75 -1.86
C PHE A 172 -4.84 2.35 -3.04
N LYS A 173 -6.16 2.47 -2.92
CA LYS A 173 -7.02 3.16 -3.89
C LYS A 173 -8.01 4.07 -3.19
N ILE A 174 -8.36 5.17 -3.85
CA ILE A 174 -9.45 6.07 -3.48
C ILE A 174 -10.40 6.14 -4.66
N ASN A 175 -11.67 5.75 -4.45
CA ASN A 175 -12.69 5.67 -5.51
C ASN A 175 -12.21 4.85 -6.74
N GLY A 176 -11.44 3.79 -6.50
CA GLY A 176 -10.87 2.93 -7.54
C GLY A 176 -9.54 3.41 -8.15
N ARG A 177 -9.11 4.65 -7.92
CA ARG A 177 -7.84 5.21 -8.39
C ARG A 177 -6.69 4.83 -7.45
N PRO A 178 -5.56 4.29 -7.94
CA PRO A 178 -4.39 4.05 -7.12
C PRO A 178 -3.88 5.34 -6.45
N CYS A 179 -3.43 5.24 -5.21
CA CYS A 179 -2.86 6.36 -4.47
C CYS A 179 -1.68 5.91 -3.61
N SER A 180 -0.86 6.85 -3.14
CA SER A 180 0.20 6.59 -2.17
C SER A 180 -0.36 6.49 -0.75
N LEU A 181 0.40 5.87 0.16
CA LEU A 181 0.05 5.83 1.58
C LEU A 181 -0.07 7.25 2.18
N SER A 182 0.81 8.18 1.79
CA SER A 182 0.74 9.57 2.25
C SER A 182 -0.57 10.26 1.87
N HIS A 183 -1.11 9.95 0.68
CA HIS A 183 -2.41 10.45 0.26
C HIS A 183 -3.55 9.82 1.07
N PHE A 184 -3.40 8.53 1.39
CA PHE A 184 -4.34 7.82 2.25
C PHE A 184 -4.35 8.37 3.68
N LEU A 185 -3.18 8.74 4.22
CA LEU A 185 -3.04 9.43 5.51
C LEU A 185 -3.76 10.78 5.54
N ALA A 186 -3.81 11.49 4.41
CA ALA A 186 -4.50 12.76 4.28
C ALA A 186 -6.03 12.65 4.16
N LEU A 187 -6.60 11.43 4.23
CA LEU A 187 -8.04 11.26 4.16
C LEU A 187 -8.74 11.65 5.46
N ASN A 188 -9.78 12.46 5.34
CA ASN A 188 -10.71 12.69 6.43
C ASN A 188 -11.58 11.43 6.64
N PRO A 189 -11.52 10.75 7.80
CA PRO A 189 -12.32 9.56 8.08
C PRO A 189 -13.81 9.76 7.91
N GLN A 190 -14.35 10.94 8.27
CA GLN A 190 -15.77 11.26 8.15
C GLN A 190 -16.32 11.23 6.71
N ARG A 191 -15.43 11.23 5.73
CA ARG A 191 -15.79 11.11 4.31
C ARG A 191 -15.84 9.69 3.83
N ILE A 192 -15.33 8.73 4.59
CA ILE A 192 -15.25 7.34 4.18
C ILE A 192 -16.63 6.72 4.29
N LEU A 193 -17.19 6.34 3.14
CA LEU A 193 -18.46 5.64 3.05
C LEU A 193 -18.28 4.15 3.37
N ARG A 194 -17.24 3.55 2.78
CA ARG A 194 -16.88 2.14 2.96
C ARG A 194 -15.45 1.88 2.54
N ILE A 195 -14.90 0.78 3.04
CA ILE A 195 -13.62 0.23 2.59
C ILE A 195 -13.91 -1.06 1.84
N GLU A 196 -13.37 -1.18 0.63
CA GLU A 196 -13.40 -2.40 -0.17
C GLU A 196 -12.03 -3.07 -0.06
N TYR A 197 -11.99 -4.14 0.71
CA TYR A 197 -10.79 -4.92 0.94
C TYR A 197 -10.76 -6.15 0.03
N HIS A 198 -9.88 -6.14 -0.94
CA HIS A 198 -9.66 -7.25 -1.85
C HIS A 198 -8.58 -8.17 -1.26
N ASP A 199 -9.00 -9.22 -0.58
CA ASP A 199 -8.10 -10.20 0.01
C ASP A 199 -7.58 -11.22 -1.03
N ASN A 200 -8.19 -11.25 -2.21
CA ASN A 200 -7.67 -11.98 -3.34
C ASN A 200 -6.47 -11.25 -3.92
N PRO A 201 -5.33 -11.94 -4.13
CA PRO A 201 -4.22 -11.36 -4.85
C PRO A 201 -4.64 -10.92 -6.24
N ASP A 202 -4.47 -9.65 -6.55
CA ASP A 202 -4.76 -9.12 -7.87
C ASP A 202 -3.49 -9.24 -8.74
N VAL A 203 -3.56 -10.05 -9.80
CA VAL A 203 -2.42 -10.27 -10.72
C VAL A 203 -1.95 -8.97 -11.38
N ARG A 204 -2.85 -8.02 -11.61
CA ARG A 204 -2.55 -6.68 -12.12
C ARG A 204 -1.55 -5.94 -11.23
N TYR A 205 -1.62 -6.15 -9.92
CA TYR A 205 -0.77 -5.53 -8.92
C TYR A 205 0.26 -6.50 -8.32
N GLU A 206 0.72 -7.45 -9.12
CA GLU A 206 1.75 -8.41 -8.72
C GLU A 206 1.35 -9.25 -7.50
N ASN A 207 0.09 -9.67 -7.47
CA ASN A 207 -0.53 -10.43 -6.38
C ASN A 207 -0.59 -9.68 -5.04
N ARG A 208 -0.45 -8.35 -5.03
CA ARG A 208 -0.70 -7.55 -3.83
C ARG A 208 -2.20 -7.44 -3.56
N ARG A 209 -2.56 -7.36 -2.28
CA ARG A 209 -3.92 -7.04 -1.84
C ARG A 209 -4.24 -5.59 -2.18
N VAL A 210 -5.53 -5.28 -2.31
CA VAL A 210 -5.98 -3.92 -2.59
C VAL A 210 -6.88 -3.44 -1.46
N ILE A 211 -6.62 -2.23 -0.97
CA ILE A 211 -7.47 -1.50 -0.03
C ILE A 211 -8.01 -0.29 -0.78
N ASN A 212 -9.28 -0.35 -1.17
CA ASN A 212 -9.95 0.72 -1.89
C ASN A 212 -10.94 1.43 -0.98
N VAL A 213 -10.74 2.72 -0.75
CA VAL A 213 -11.64 3.55 0.06
C VAL A 213 -12.61 4.26 -0.86
N ILE A 214 -13.89 4.06 -0.61
CA ILE A 214 -14.95 4.77 -1.31
C ILE A 214 -15.40 5.94 -0.43
N LEU A 215 -15.30 7.13 -0.98
CA LEU A 215 -15.64 8.37 -0.31
C LEU A 215 -17.05 8.81 -0.66
N ASN A 216 -17.70 9.47 0.28
CA ASN A 216 -18.93 10.21 0.00
C ASN A 216 -18.69 11.27 -1.10
N PRO A 217 -19.63 11.47 -2.04
CA PRO A 217 -19.54 12.53 -3.01
C PRO A 217 -19.35 13.89 -2.33
N ARG A 218 -18.50 14.73 -2.92
CA ARG A 218 -18.29 16.10 -2.44
C ARG A 218 -19.20 17.09 -3.18
N GLY A 219 -19.69 18.11 -2.47
CA GLY A 219 -20.14 19.35 -3.08
C GLY A 219 -18.97 20.30 -3.35
N ASP A 220 -19.24 21.49 -3.89
CA ASP A 220 -18.24 22.54 -4.04
C ASP A 220 -17.68 22.93 -2.67
N GLY A 221 -16.37 23.21 -2.60
CA GLY A 221 -15.72 23.57 -1.35
C GLY A 221 -14.24 23.21 -1.30
N GLY A 222 -13.67 23.32 -0.11
CA GLY A 222 -12.28 22.97 0.15
C GLY A 222 -12.13 22.07 1.38
N SER A 223 -10.97 21.44 1.54
CA SER A 223 -10.59 20.71 2.73
C SER A 223 -9.12 20.94 3.08
N VAL A 224 -8.84 21.01 4.37
CA VAL A 224 -7.49 21.05 4.90
C VAL A 224 -7.36 19.91 5.91
N ILE A 225 -6.33 19.13 5.79
CA ILE A 225 -5.99 18.06 6.75
C ILE A 225 -4.53 18.23 7.09
N ALA A 226 -4.21 18.22 8.38
CA ALA A 226 -2.84 18.21 8.88
C ALA A 226 -2.71 17.13 9.94
N ASN A 227 -1.70 16.28 9.79
CA ASN A 227 -1.33 15.26 10.76
C ASN A 227 0.14 15.43 11.10
N VAL A 228 0.46 15.40 12.37
CA VAL A 228 1.83 15.41 12.88
C VAL A 228 1.95 14.34 13.95
N LEU A 229 2.95 13.50 13.80
CA LEU A 229 3.35 12.50 14.80
C LEU A 229 4.81 12.74 15.15
N THR A 230 5.07 13.02 16.38
CA THR A 230 6.42 13.25 16.91
C THR A 230 6.52 12.71 18.33
N GLY A 231 7.71 12.38 18.77
CA GLY A 231 8.01 12.01 20.16
C GLY A 231 8.79 13.14 20.85
N ALA A 232 8.47 13.44 22.09
CA ALA A 232 9.27 14.35 22.89
C ALA A 232 10.66 13.74 23.07
N ASN A 233 11.71 14.51 22.74
CA ASN A 233 13.13 14.10 22.82
C ASN A 233 13.51 12.84 22.01
N ALA A 234 12.72 12.48 20.98
CA ALA A 234 12.96 11.27 20.22
C ALA A 234 13.61 11.52 18.84
N GLY A 235 13.96 12.76 18.49
CA GLY A 235 14.59 13.09 17.20
C GLY A 235 13.78 12.61 15.98
N PHE A 236 12.46 12.64 16.07
CA PHE A 236 11.58 12.02 15.07
C PHE A 236 10.35 12.89 14.81
N LEU A 237 10.02 13.05 13.53
CA LEU A 237 8.80 13.71 13.09
C LEU A 237 8.27 13.06 11.81
N ASN A 238 6.99 12.70 11.81
CA ASN A 238 6.23 12.38 10.62
C ASN A 238 5.12 13.43 10.45
N GLY A 239 5.12 14.13 9.33
CA GLY A 239 4.14 15.17 9.04
C GLY A 239 3.45 14.94 7.70
N ASN A 240 2.16 15.31 7.65
CA ASN A 240 1.39 15.29 6.41
C ASN A 240 0.41 16.45 6.39
N ILE A 241 0.36 17.17 5.27
CA ILE A 241 -0.61 18.25 5.01
C ILE A 241 -1.26 17.96 3.67
N GLY A 242 -2.59 17.92 3.66
CA GLY A 242 -3.42 17.78 2.46
C GLY A 242 -4.35 18.98 2.32
N LEU A 243 -4.33 19.61 1.14
CA LEU A 243 -5.26 20.65 0.74
C LEU A 243 -6.09 20.16 -0.43
N GLY A 244 -7.40 20.28 -0.35
CA GLY A 244 -8.31 19.92 -1.44
C GLY A 244 -9.19 21.10 -1.82
N TYR A 245 -9.40 21.29 -3.11
CA TYR A 245 -10.37 22.23 -3.66
C TYR A 245 -11.26 21.53 -4.67
N TYR A 246 -12.56 21.65 -4.52
CA TYR A 246 -13.58 20.90 -5.26
C TYR A 246 -14.58 21.87 -5.86
N ARG A 247 -14.76 21.81 -7.16
CA ARG A 247 -15.75 22.65 -7.85
C ARG A 247 -16.37 21.86 -9.01
N LYS A 248 -17.68 21.64 -8.95
CA LYS A 248 -18.44 20.91 -9.98
C LYS A 248 -17.81 19.54 -10.27
N LYS A 249 -17.21 19.41 -11.46
CA LYS A 249 -16.61 18.16 -11.98
C LYS A 249 -15.11 18.07 -11.73
N SER A 250 -14.50 19.08 -11.12
CA SER A 250 -13.05 19.22 -10.95
C SER A 250 -12.67 19.13 -9.48
N GLU A 251 -11.62 18.39 -9.21
CA GLU A 251 -11.00 18.22 -7.90
C GLU A 251 -9.49 18.49 -8.02
N TRP A 252 -8.98 19.38 -7.17
CA TRP A 252 -7.56 19.69 -7.04
C TRP A 252 -7.09 19.27 -5.67
N GLU A 253 -5.95 18.62 -5.58
CA GLU A 253 -5.36 18.18 -4.33
C GLU A 253 -3.88 18.52 -4.30
N LEU A 254 -3.45 19.23 -3.25
CA LEU A 254 -2.05 19.44 -2.94
C LEU A 254 -1.72 18.68 -1.67
N ASN A 255 -0.74 17.76 -1.74
CA ASN A 255 -0.29 17.00 -0.60
C ASN A 255 1.20 17.23 -0.38
N TYR A 256 1.57 17.47 0.88
CA TYR A 256 2.95 17.50 1.35
C TYR A 256 3.11 16.48 2.46
N SER A 257 4.19 15.70 2.44
CA SER A 257 4.56 14.84 3.55
C SER A 257 6.03 14.91 3.84
N THR A 258 6.39 14.78 5.12
CA THR A 258 7.74 14.81 5.61
C THR A 258 7.95 13.66 6.60
N ASN A 259 9.12 13.02 6.49
CA ASN A 259 9.66 12.11 7.49
C ASN A 259 11.04 12.64 7.87
N TRP A 260 11.22 12.98 9.13
CA TRP A 260 12.46 13.50 9.66
C TRP A 260 12.93 12.64 10.83
N ARG A 261 14.23 12.38 10.86
CA ARG A 261 14.93 11.67 11.93
C ARG A 261 16.23 12.40 12.21
N ASP A 262 16.54 12.56 13.47
CA ASP A 262 17.79 13.16 13.93
C ASP A 262 18.17 12.49 15.26
N TYR A 263 19.05 11.52 15.15
CA TYR A 263 19.55 10.73 16.29
C TYR A 263 21.03 10.94 16.43
N ASP A 264 21.48 11.44 17.56
CA ASP A 264 22.88 11.76 17.82
C ASP A 264 23.67 10.59 18.44
N GLU A 265 22.97 9.63 19.02
CA GLU A 265 23.56 8.51 19.77
C GLU A 265 23.19 7.13 19.18
N ARG A 266 23.17 7.05 17.85
CA ARG A 266 22.91 5.76 17.21
C ARG A 266 24.18 4.93 17.17
N GLU A 267 24.12 3.72 17.74
CA GLU A 267 25.21 2.73 17.65
C GLU A 267 24.74 1.40 17.09
N ILE A 268 25.67 0.64 16.50
CA ILE A 268 25.39 -0.69 15.94
C ILE A 268 26.42 -1.67 16.52
N ASN A 269 25.93 -2.58 17.36
CA ASN A 269 26.71 -3.68 17.91
C ASN A 269 26.41 -4.95 17.13
N SER A 270 27.43 -5.72 16.74
CA SER A 270 27.26 -6.98 16.06
C SER A 270 28.40 -7.94 16.30
N SER A 271 28.10 -9.24 16.30
CA SER A 271 29.07 -10.33 16.30
C SER A 271 28.86 -11.17 15.05
N SER A 272 29.95 -11.54 14.40
CA SER A 272 29.94 -12.33 13.17
C SER A 272 31.05 -13.38 13.18
N GLU A 273 30.71 -14.59 12.79
CA GLU A 273 31.66 -15.69 12.62
C GLU A 273 31.74 -16.05 11.14
N PHE A 274 32.93 -15.99 10.56
CA PHE A 274 33.21 -16.34 9.17
C PHE A 274 33.91 -17.69 9.12
N ILE A 275 33.24 -18.69 8.57
CA ILE A 275 33.71 -20.08 8.47
C ILE A 275 34.22 -20.33 7.05
N GLY A 276 35.30 -21.13 6.90
CA GLY A 276 35.83 -21.51 5.59
C GLY A 276 37.33 -21.35 5.44
N ARG A 277 38.00 -20.73 6.42
CA ARG A 277 39.46 -20.83 6.63
C ARG A 277 39.80 -22.07 7.49
N ASN A 278 41.10 -22.27 7.74
CA ASN A 278 41.60 -23.33 8.66
C ASN A 278 41.02 -23.20 10.07
N ALA A 279 40.66 -21.98 10.48
CA ALA A 279 39.92 -21.66 11.68
C ALA A 279 38.88 -20.58 11.39
N PRO A 280 37.77 -20.49 12.16
CA PRO A 280 36.81 -19.41 12.00
C PRO A 280 37.44 -18.06 12.33
N VAL A 281 36.99 -17.00 11.60
CA VAL A 281 37.29 -15.61 11.93
C VAL A 281 36.11 -15.07 12.72
N LEU A 282 36.35 -14.75 13.99
CA LEU A 282 35.36 -14.07 14.83
C LEU A 282 35.56 -12.56 14.74
N ARG A 283 34.52 -11.82 14.44
CA ARG A 283 34.50 -10.36 14.45
C ARG A 283 33.42 -9.85 15.39
N GLU A 284 33.82 -9.07 16.35
CA GLU A 284 32.94 -8.27 17.20
C GLU A 284 33.07 -6.81 16.81
N ARG A 285 31.95 -6.17 16.64
CA ARG A 285 31.83 -4.76 16.36
C ARG A 285 31.05 -4.10 17.51
N ASN A 286 31.70 -3.19 18.21
CA ASN A 286 31.12 -2.34 19.23
C ASN A 286 30.98 -0.93 18.68
N GLY A 287 29.73 -0.52 18.44
CA GLY A 287 29.42 0.77 17.87
C GLY A 287 29.87 1.92 18.74
N ILE A 288 30.27 3.01 18.14
CA ILE A 288 30.50 4.29 18.78
C ILE A 288 29.25 5.14 18.48
N PRO A 289 28.66 5.81 19.46
CA PRO A 289 27.52 6.71 19.22
C PRO A 289 27.82 7.69 18.09
N GLY A 290 26.97 7.77 17.12
CA GLY A 290 27.14 8.58 15.91
C GLY A 290 25.85 9.15 15.37
N ASP A 291 25.98 10.16 14.54
CA ASP A 291 24.87 10.87 13.92
C ASP A 291 24.10 9.99 12.92
N PHE A 292 22.80 9.95 13.06
CA PHE A 292 21.89 9.49 12.01
C PHE A 292 20.88 10.57 11.69
N ARG A 293 20.98 11.17 10.52
CA ARG A 293 20.05 12.18 10.02
C ARG A 293 19.40 11.70 8.75
N TYR A 294 18.09 11.76 8.73
CA TYR A 294 17.27 11.34 7.59
C TYR A 294 16.16 12.36 7.38
N TRP A 295 16.01 12.81 6.18
CA TRP A 295 14.97 13.75 5.80
C TRP A 295 14.39 13.37 4.42
N TRP A 296 13.16 12.92 4.43
CA TRP A 296 12.38 12.59 3.25
C TRP A 296 11.18 13.50 3.14
N ASN A 297 11.06 14.23 2.02
CA ASN A 297 9.94 15.11 1.74
C ASN A 297 9.33 14.76 0.41
N THR A 298 8.00 14.81 0.33
CA THR A 298 7.28 14.70 -0.92
C THR A 298 6.23 15.80 -1.02
N ILE A 299 6.13 16.41 -2.19
CA ILE A 299 5.04 17.29 -2.56
C ILE A 299 4.38 16.74 -3.80
N SER A 300 3.07 16.80 -3.89
CA SER A 300 2.34 16.39 -5.10
C SER A 300 1.10 17.22 -5.33
N LEU A 301 0.87 17.56 -6.59
CA LEU A 301 -0.33 18.22 -7.08
C LEU A 301 -1.11 17.22 -7.91
N GLY A 302 -2.36 16.99 -7.54
CA GLY A 302 -3.32 16.14 -8.23
C GLY A 302 -4.47 16.95 -8.82
N TYR A 303 -4.93 16.53 -9.98
CA TYR A 303 -6.14 17.00 -10.62
C TYR A 303 -7.00 15.82 -11.02
N THR A 304 -8.28 15.84 -10.67
CA THR A 304 -9.26 14.84 -11.08
C THR A 304 -10.44 15.54 -11.74
N TYR A 305 -10.80 15.08 -12.93
CA TYR A 305 -11.97 15.53 -13.67
C TYR A 305 -12.94 14.37 -13.84
N MET A 306 -14.15 14.55 -13.29
CA MET A 306 -15.26 13.59 -13.41
C MET A 306 -16.27 14.17 -14.39
N HIS A 307 -16.16 13.81 -15.69
CA HIS A 307 -17.10 14.25 -16.72
C HIS A 307 -18.53 13.89 -16.34
N ASP A 308 -18.71 12.68 -15.89
CA ASP A 308 -19.91 12.07 -15.34
C ASP A 308 -19.49 10.98 -14.32
N PRO A 309 -20.42 10.34 -13.57
CA PRO A 309 -20.08 9.26 -12.63
C PRO A 309 -19.34 8.08 -13.29
N ASN A 310 -19.42 7.96 -14.61
CA ASN A 310 -18.90 6.84 -15.39
C ASN A 310 -17.56 7.15 -16.07
N THR A 311 -17.15 8.44 -16.13
CA THR A 311 -15.93 8.86 -16.82
C THR A 311 -15.07 9.72 -15.90
N VAL A 312 -13.90 9.20 -15.57
CA VAL A 312 -12.92 9.84 -14.67
C VAL A 312 -11.59 9.95 -15.39
N PHE A 313 -11.02 11.13 -15.38
CA PHE A 313 -9.64 11.40 -15.73
C PHE A 313 -8.93 11.96 -14.50
N ALA A 314 -7.72 11.48 -14.21
CA ALA A 314 -6.90 12.07 -13.17
C ALA A 314 -5.44 12.17 -13.61
N ALA A 315 -4.80 13.27 -13.20
CA ALA A 315 -3.38 13.51 -13.40
C ALA A 315 -2.76 13.93 -12.06
N LYS A 316 -1.58 13.44 -11.76
CA LYS A 316 -0.83 13.81 -10.56
C LYS A 316 0.64 13.99 -10.91
N ALA A 317 1.19 15.14 -10.54
CA ALA A 317 2.62 15.38 -10.57
C ALA A 317 3.16 15.41 -9.14
N GLY A 318 4.31 14.79 -8.92
CA GLY A 318 4.93 14.73 -7.61
C GLY A 318 6.43 14.97 -7.68
N PHE A 319 7.00 15.39 -6.56
CA PHE A 319 8.44 15.55 -6.39
C PHE A 319 8.84 15.10 -4.99
N GLY A 320 9.79 14.17 -4.92
CA GLY A 320 10.38 13.68 -3.68
C GLY A 320 11.85 14.08 -3.56
N ILE A 321 12.28 14.40 -2.35
CA ILE A 321 13.69 14.64 -2.01
C ILE A 321 14.02 13.81 -0.78
N GLU A 322 15.13 13.08 -0.85
CA GLU A 322 15.73 12.35 0.26
C GLU A 322 17.13 12.90 0.54
N ASN A 323 17.41 13.16 1.81
CA ASN A 323 18.76 13.42 2.30
C ASN A 323 19.01 12.53 3.51
N GLN A 324 20.12 11.82 3.50
CA GLN A 324 20.54 10.98 4.62
C GLN A 324 22.01 11.21 4.93
N LYS A 325 22.33 11.32 6.20
CA LYS A 325 23.68 11.26 6.76
C LYS A 325 23.69 10.16 7.81
N MET A 326 24.72 9.34 7.80
CA MET A 326 24.83 8.23 8.74
C MET A 326 26.31 8.02 9.09
N ASP A 327 26.62 8.18 10.35
CA ASP A 327 27.93 7.88 10.91
C ASP A 327 27.81 6.55 11.69
N GLU A 328 28.61 5.56 11.31
CA GLU A 328 28.58 4.20 11.86
C GLU A 328 29.98 3.79 12.29
N ASP A 329 30.56 4.58 13.19
CA ASP A 329 31.87 4.31 13.73
C ASP A 329 31.81 3.15 14.74
N SER A 330 32.90 2.42 14.87
CA SER A 330 32.97 1.27 15.80
C SER A 330 34.38 0.88 16.18
N TRP A 331 34.50 0.30 17.35
CA TRP A 331 35.66 -0.50 17.73
C TRP A 331 35.42 -1.95 17.31
N ASN A 332 36.33 -2.47 16.49
CA ASN A 332 36.26 -3.83 16.00
C ASN A 332 37.35 -4.68 16.63
N THR A 333 36.96 -5.87 17.05
CA THR A 333 37.88 -6.92 17.49
C THR A 333 37.74 -8.10 16.55
N GLN A 334 38.85 -8.54 15.96
CA GLN A 334 38.90 -9.68 15.05
C GLN A 334 39.84 -10.72 15.59
N GLN A 335 39.35 -11.93 15.78
CA GLN A 335 40.12 -13.06 16.27
C GLN A 335 40.24 -14.14 15.20
N TYR A 336 41.47 -14.58 14.93
CA TYR A 336 41.79 -15.66 14.00
C TYR A 336 42.99 -16.46 14.53
N MET A 337 42.82 -17.78 14.73
CA MET A 337 43.87 -18.71 15.21
C MET A 337 44.59 -18.21 16.49
N GLY A 338 43.82 -17.66 17.43
CA GLY A 338 44.36 -17.09 18.68
C GLY A 338 44.96 -15.70 18.56
N ASN A 339 45.22 -15.19 17.36
CA ASN A 339 45.66 -13.82 17.15
C ASN A 339 44.46 -12.87 17.25
N LEU A 340 44.64 -11.81 18.04
CA LEU A 340 43.65 -10.77 18.23
C LEU A 340 44.11 -9.49 17.52
N SER A 341 43.28 -8.96 16.62
CA SER A 341 43.47 -7.67 15.98
C SER A 341 42.37 -6.72 16.45
N GLN A 342 42.77 -5.53 16.87
CA GLN A 342 41.83 -4.46 17.26
C GLN A 342 42.10 -3.24 16.38
N TYR A 343 41.00 -2.64 15.94
CA TYR A 343 41.04 -1.45 15.08
C TYR A 343 39.78 -0.63 15.22
N GLN A 344 39.88 0.65 14.97
CA GLN A 344 38.74 1.53 14.87
C GLN A 344 38.26 1.57 13.40
N ASN A 345 36.99 1.38 13.19
CA ASN A 345 36.35 1.59 11.89
C ASN A 345 35.61 2.93 11.91
N LEU A 346 35.85 3.76 10.93
CA LEU A 346 35.14 5.02 10.67
C LEU A 346 34.31 4.82 9.40
N THR A 347 32.98 4.85 9.51
CA THR A 347 32.08 4.68 8.38
C THR A 347 31.09 5.83 8.28
N HIS A 348 31.27 6.67 7.26
CA HIS A 348 30.40 7.80 6.99
C HIS A 348 29.69 7.60 5.67
N LYS A 349 28.36 7.76 5.67
CA LYS A 349 27.52 7.61 4.49
C LYS A 349 26.68 8.88 4.30
N LYS A 350 26.59 9.34 3.06
CA LYS A 350 25.69 10.45 2.66
C LYS A 350 24.91 10.02 1.42
N LEU A 351 23.61 10.21 1.44
CA LEU A 351 22.72 9.99 0.32
C LEU A 351 21.95 11.27 0.04
N LYS A 352 21.88 11.66 -1.21
CA LYS A 352 20.93 12.67 -1.70
C LYS A 352 20.19 12.05 -2.87
N TYR A 353 18.88 12.15 -2.89
CA TYR A 353 18.07 11.57 -3.94
C TYR A 353 16.89 12.49 -4.29
N SER A 354 16.57 12.61 -5.58
CA SER A 354 15.41 13.34 -6.06
C SER A 354 14.55 12.45 -6.95
N LEU A 355 13.24 12.58 -6.85
CA LEU A 355 12.24 11.70 -7.46
C LEU A 355 11.05 12.50 -8.01
N PRO A 356 11.16 13.17 -9.16
CA PRO A 356 9.98 13.61 -9.89
C PRO A 356 9.14 12.43 -10.39
N THR A 357 7.83 12.55 -10.26
CA THR A 357 6.85 11.52 -10.64
C THR A 357 5.69 12.12 -11.41
N ILE A 358 5.12 11.33 -12.31
CA ILE A 358 3.86 11.63 -12.99
C ILE A 358 2.97 10.39 -12.95
N ASP A 359 1.68 10.60 -12.71
CA ASP A 359 0.67 9.54 -12.69
C ASP A 359 -0.57 10.03 -13.45
N LEU A 360 -0.95 9.29 -14.49
CA LEU A 360 -2.11 9.56 -15.32
C LEU A 360 -3.07 8.38 -15.22
N PHE A 361 -4.30 8.64 -14.86
CA PHE A 361 -5.34 7.64 -14.72
C PHE A 361 -6.57 8.00 -15.54
N PHE A 362 -7.12 7.01 -16.23
CA PHE A 362 -8.36 7.12 -16.98
C PHE A 362 -9.25 5.92 -16.66
N LYS A 363 -10.53 6.19 -16.41
CA LYS A 363 -11.57 5.18 -16.28
C LYS A 363 -12.81 5.62 -17.03
N LYS A 364 -13.39 4.71 -17.83
CA LYS A 364 -14.66 4.91 -18.51
C LYS A 364 -15.54 3.69 -18.36
N GLN A 365 -16.72 3.87 -17.79
CA GLN A 365 -17.82 2.91 -17.85
C GLN A 365 -18.48 3.08 -19.22
N ILE A 366 -18.38 2.07 -20.10
CA ILE A 366 -18.95 2.12 -21.45
C ILE A 366 -20.47 1.94 -21.36
N ASP A 367 -20.89 0.95 -20.58
CA ASP A 367 -22.28 0.66 -20.24
C ASP A 367 -22.35 0.05 -18.81
N GLU A 368 -23.52 -0.40 -18.37
CA GLU A 368 -23.73 -1.00 -17.04
C GLU A 368 -22.84 -2.23 -16.78
N THR A 369 -22.36 -2.88 -17.83
CA THR A 369 -21.62 -4.14 -17.78
C THR A 369 -20.15 -4.02 -18.16
N GLN A 370 -19.72 -2.94 -18.80
CA GLN A 370 -18.40 -2.82 -19.41
C GLN A 370 -17.67 -1.57 -18.94
N HIS A 371 -16.40 -1.71 -18.58
CA HIS A 371 -15.54 -0.58 -18.30
C HIS A 371 -14.11 -0.80 -18.80
N ILE A 372 -13.44 0.32 -19.05
CA ILE A 372 -12.01 0.40 -19.36
C ILE A 372 -11.33 1.22 -18.27
N GLU A 373 -10.16 0.74 -17.86
CA GLU A 373 -9.23 1.49 -17.00
C GLU A 373 -7.86 1.53 -17.67
N ALA A 374 -7.19 2.69 -17.62
CA ALA A 374 -5.81 2.84 -18.04
C ALA A 374 -5.05 3.67 -16.99
N ASN A 375 -3.79 3.32 -16.78
CA ASN A 375 -2.90 4.05 -15.89
C ASN A 375 -1.50 4.11 -16.49
N VAL A 376 -0.89 5.30 -16.47
CA VAL A 376 0.50 5.51 -16.85
C VAL A 376 1.21 6.18 -15.69
N TYR A 377 2.25 5.54 -15.18
CA TYR A 377 3.04 6.03 -14.05
C TYR A 377 4.52 6.11 -14.43
N GLY A 378 5.08 7.30 -14.30
CA GLY A 378 6.48 7.60 -14.59
C GLY A 378 7.22 8.09 -13.35
N ILE A 379 8.46 7.63 -13.17
CA ILE A 379 9.42 8.12 -12.18
C ILE A 379 10.73 8.39 -12.88
N TYR A 380 11.34 9.53 -12.58
CA TYR A 380 12.75 9.76 -12.79
C TYR A 380 13.44 9.85 -11.44
N GLY A 381 14.54 9.12 -11.25
CA GLY A 381 15.36 9.16 -10.05
C GLY A 381 16.74 9.69 -10.36
N SER A 382 17.25 10.59 -9.53
CA SER A 382 18.66 11.04 -9.60
C SER A 382 19.20 11.14 -8.19
N GLY A 383 20.34 10.49 -7.95
CA GLY A 383 20.92 10.45 -6.62
C GLY A 383 22.42 10.32 -6.58
N ASP A 384 22.99 10.89 -5.53
CA ASP A 384 24.40 10.80 -5.18
C ASP A 384 24.54 10.03 -3.88
N TYR A 385 25.35 9.00 -3.88
CA TYR A 385 25.70 8.22 -2.69
C TYR A 385 27.21 8.27 -2.46
N ASN A 386 27.61 8.80 -1.31
CA ASN A 386 29.01 8.90 -0.89
C ASN A 386 29.21 8.01 0.33
N ARG A 387 30.15 7.11 0.26
CA ARG A 387 30.57 6.24 1.35
C ARG A 387 32.07 6.38 1.58
N ARG A 388 32.44 6.69 2.80
CA ARG A 388 33.81 6.66 3.28
C ARG A 388 33.90 5.59 4.39
N TYR A 389 34.77 4.63 4.20
CA TYR A 389 35.02 3.52 5.10
C TYR A 389 36.53 3.49 5.37
N ILE A 390 36.97 3.57 6.63
CA ILE A 390 38.36 3.61 7.02
C ILE A 390 38.55 2.69 8.21
N ASN A 391 39.54 1.79 8.13
CA ASN A 391 40.04 1.04 9.26
C ASN A 391 41.37 1.63 9.71
N LEU A 392 41.39 2.08 10.97
CA LEU A 392 42.56 2.58 11.65
C LEU A 392 43.13 1.46 12.51
N TYR A 393 44.22 0.83 12.01
CA TYR A 393 44.91 -0.23 12.75
C TYR A 393 45.94 0.37 13.68
N GLN A 394 46.20 -0.33 14.79
CA GLN A 394 47.38 0.00 15.62
C GLN A 394 48.63 -0.40 14.87
N SER A 395 49.63 0.52 14.90
CA SER A 395 50.97 0.26 14.26
C SER A 395 51.46 -1.17 14.54
N PRO A 396 52.03 -1.92 13.58
CA PRO A 396 52.60 -1.48 12.31
C PRO A 396 51.71 -1.68 11.06
N LEU A 397 50.44 -2.03 11.19
CA LEU A 397 49.62 -2.29 10.03
C LEU A 397 49.18 -0.99 9.33
N PRO A 398 49.23 -0.92 8.00
CA PRO A 398 48.74 0.26 7.27
C PRO A 398 47.23 0.40 7.39
N ASN A 399 46.76 1.64 7.47
CA ASN A 399 45.33 1.94 7.43
C ASN A 399 44.74 1.49 6.07
N ASP A 400 43.53 0.94 6.16
CA ASP A 400 42.75 0.51 4.99
C ASP A 400 41.59 1.46 4.77
N SER A 401 41.36 1.88 3.54
CA SER A 401 40.26 2.82 3.24
C SER A 401 39.56 2.49 1.92
N VAL A 402 38.22 2.73 1.93
CA VAL A 402 37.41 2.71 0.73
C VAL A 402 36.64 4.03 0.65
N LEU A 403 36.86 4.80 -0.37
CA LEU A 403 36.06 5.94 -0.76
C LEU A 403 35.22 5.56 -1.98
N SER A 404 33.93 5.46 -1.83
CA SER A 404 33.01 5.14 -2.92
C SER A 404 32.07 6.33 -3.16
N LEU A 405 32.08 6.82 -4.39
CA LEU A 405 31.19 7.86 -4.89
C LEU A 405 30.32 7.23 -5.97
N THR A 406 29.02 7.26 -5.79
CA THR A 406 28.08 6.69 -6.75
C THR A 406 27.09 7.74 -7.19
N ASN A 407 26.89 7.89 -8.49
CA ASN A 407 25.83 8.70 -9.08
C ASN A 407 24.89 7.79 -9.86
N ASP A 408 23.62 7.81 -9.47
CA ASP A 408 22.57 7.00 -10.09
C ASP A 408 21.56 7.90 -10.82
N LYS A 409 21.21 7.52 -12.05
CA LYS A 409 20.09 8.10 -12.79
C LYS A 409 19.18 6.99 -13.27
N SER A 410 17.90 7.06 -12.96
CA SER A 410 16.96 6.01 -13.31
C SER A 410 15.68 6.55 -13.92
N TRP A 411 15.16 5.85 -14.93
CA TRP A 411 13.85 6.04 -15.50
C TRP A 411 13.01 4.80 -15.29
N ARG A 412 11.82 4.98 -14.77
CA ARG A 412 10.83 3.90 -14.66
C ARG A 412 9.51 4.36 -15.24
N LEU A 413 8.98 3.59 -16.17
CA LEU A 413 7.67 3.81 -16.76
C LEU A 413 6.83 2.54 -16.58
N THR A 414 5.61 2.69 -16.13
CA THR A 414 4.61 1.62 -16.09
C THR A 414 3.36 2.10 -16.82
N ALA A 415 2.92 1.36 -17.83
CA ALA A 415 1.67 1.58 -18.52
C ALA A 415 0.78 0.34 -18.36
N ASP A 416 -0.46 0.52 -17.98
CA ASP A 416 -1.41 -0.57 -17.72
C ASP A 416 -2.75 -0.21 -18.32
N MET A 417 -3.38 -1.15 -19.04
CA MET A 417 -4.71 -0.99 -19.61
C MET A 417 -5.52 -2.27 -19.36
N MET A 418 -6.73 -2.12 -18.89
CA MET A 418 -7.64 -3.21 -18.59
C MET A 418 -9.02 -2.93 -19.16
N TYR A 419 -9.61 -3.95 -19.80
CA TYR A 419 -11.03 -4.01 -20.14
C TYR A 419 -11.72 -5.06 -19.28
N SER A 420 -12.89 -4.73 -18.73
CA SER A 420 -13.70 -5.64 -17.93
C SER A 420 -15.14 -5.67 -18.41
N LYS A 421 -15.74 -6.88 -18.38
CA LYS A 421 -17.13 -7.12 -18.75
C LYS A 421 -17.82 -7.99 -17.69
N THR A 422 -18.98 -7.55 -17.25
CA THR A 422 -19.86 -8.28 -16.33
C THR A 422 -20.92 -9.05 -17.14
N LEU A 423 -21.01 -10.36 -16.94
CA LEU A 423 -21.97 -11.27 -17.57
C LEU A 423 -22.77 -11.95 -16.46
N LYS A 424 -24.02 -11.53 -16.20
CA LYS A 424 -24.85 -12.08 -15.11
C LYS A 424 -24.06 -12.31 -13.80
N ASN A 425 -23.56 -13.52 -13.61
CA ASN A 425 -22.84 -13.96 -12.41
C ASN A 425 -21.32 -14.08 -12.61
N LEU A 426 -20.79 -13.60 -13.72
CA LEU A 426 -19.38 -13.69 -14.11
C LEU A 426 -18.85 -12.30 -14.47
N VAL A 427 -17.71 -11.92 -13.94
CA VAL A 427 -16.91 -10.77 -14.38
C VAL A 427 -15.66 -11.31 -15.06
N ALA A 428 -15.44 -10.91 -16.30
CA ALA A 428 -14.24 -11.21 -17.07
C ALA A 428 -13.45 -9.91 -17.27
N ALA A 429 -12.13 -9.96 -17.03
CA ALA A 429 -11.24 -8.86 -17.32
C ALA A 429 -10.03 -9.35 -18.11
N LEU A 430 -9.58 -8.53 -19.05
CA LEU A 430 -8.35 -8.72 -19.83
C LEU A 430 -7.54 -7.43 -19.77
N GLY A 431 -6.23 -7.56 -19.69
CA GLY A 431 -5.37 -6.39 -19.70
C GLY A 431 -3.95 -6.67 -20.17
N ILE A 432 -3.27 -5.57 -20.42
CA ILE A 432 -1.88 -5.52 -20.82
C ILE A 432 -1.14 -4.52 -19.94
N LYS A 433 0.07 -4.88 -19.50
CA LYS A 433 0.92 -4.02 -18.69
C LYS A 433 2.33 -4.05 -19.22
N GLU A 434 2.87 -2.87 -19.43
CA GLU A 434 4.26 -2.65 -19.77
C GLU A 434 4.97 -2.03 -18.59
N TYR A 435 6.17 -2.52 -18.29
CA TYR A 435 7.08 -1.98 -17.30
C TYR A 435 8.45 -1.81 -17.92
N TYR A 436 8.92 -0.59 -17.99
CA TYR A 436 10.26 -0.24 -18.43
C TYR A 436 11.04 0.38 -17.27
N ASN A 437 12.27 -0.07 -17.07
CA ASN A 437 13.22 0.51 -16.12
C ASN A 437 14.60 0.61 -16.76
N SER A 438 15.23 1.77 -16.66
CA SER A 438 16.61 2.00 -17.06
C SER A 438 17.33 2.71 -15.94
N THR A 439 18.48 2.20 -15.54
CA THR A 439 19.32 2.80 -14.51
C THR A 439 20.73 2.92 -15.07
N ASP A 440 21.24 4.13 -15.10
CA ASP A 440 22.64 4.45 -15.37
C ASP A 440 23.32 4.68 -14.02
N ASN A 441 24.38 3.93 -13.74
CA ASN A 441 25.17 4.00 -12.52
C ASN A 441 26.61 4.36 -12.87
N GLU A 442 27.12 5.41 -12.26
CA GLU A 442 28.51 5.83 -12.34
C GLU A 442 29.11 5.72 -10.95
N GLN A 443 30.13 4.92 -10.79
CA GLN A 443 30.81 4.69 -9.52
C GLN A 443 32.30 4.98 -9.63
N THR A 444 32.83 5.69 -8.64
CA THR A 444 34.27 5.83 -8.44
C THR A 444 34.61 5.22 -7.10
N GLU A 445 35.47 4.20 -7.08
CA GLU A 445 35.95 3.57 -5.85
C GLU A 445 37.44 3.70 -5.76
N ASN A 446 37.95 4.41 -4.77
CA ASN A 446 39.37 4.72 -4.57
C ASN A 446 40.08 5.27 -5.86
N GLY A 447 39.37 6.15 -6.59
CA GLY A 447 39.85 6.75 -7.83
C GLY A 447 39.65 5.90 -9.09
N ILE A 448 39.19 4.66 -8.96
CA ILE A 448 38.89 3.79 -10.12
C ILE A 448 37.44 4.06 -10.54
N PHE A 449 37.27 4.52 -11.77
CA PHE A 449 35.95 4.82 -12.33
C PHE A 449 35.35 3.58 -13.00
N GLY A 450 34.07 3.36 -12.72
CA GLY A 450 33.23 2.34 -13.36
C GLY A 450 31.89 2.92 -13.78
N LYS A 451 31.37 2.48 -14.92
CA LYS A 451 30.04 2.85 -15.42
C LYS A 451 29.25 1.61 -15.78
N GLY A 452 28.01 1.56 -15.31
CA GLY A 452 27.06 0.49 -15.61
C GLY A 452 25.73 1.03 -16.09
N LYS A 453 25.10 0.30 -17.02
CA LYS A 453 23.74 0.56 -17.44
C LYS A 453 22.91 -0.71 -17.28
N ILE A 454 21.79 -0.59 -16.62
CA ILE A 454 20.82 -1.67 -16.41
C ILE A 454 19.52 -1.27 -17.07
N THR A 455 19.02 -2.09 -17.98
CA THR A 455 17.70 -1.91 -18.58
C THR A 455 16.85 -3.15 -18.34
N GLN A 456 15.59 -2.95 -18.03
CA GLN A 456 14.61 -4.01 -17.90
C GLN A 456 13.32 -3.60 -18.60
N ASN A 457 12.82 -4.46 -19.45
CA ASN A 457 11.54 -4.33 -20.10
C ASN A 457 10.70 -5.57 -19.75
N ARG A 458 9.46 -5.36 -19.29
CA ARG A 458 8.56 -6.44 -18.91
C ARG A 458 7.19 -6.18 -19.50
N LEU A 459 6.83 -6.99 -20.52
CA LEU A 459 5.49 -7.03 -21.07
C LEU A 459 4.67 -8.12 -20.36
N SER A 460 3.48 -7.78 -19.90
CA SER A 460 2.58 -8.68 -19.22
C SER A 460 1.20 -8.63 -19.86
N VAL A 461 0.64 -9.80 -20.19
CA VAL A 461 -0.75 -9.94 -20.61
C VAL A 461 -1.47 -10.75 -19.54
N TYR A 462 -2.58 -10.25 -19.04
CA TYR A 462 -3.30 -10.89 -17.95
C TYR A 462 -4.79 -11.03 -18.23
N GLY A 463 -5.36 -12.09 -17.65
CA GLY A 463 -6.79 -12.35 -17.66
C GLY A 463 -7.30 -12.73 -16.27
N GLN A 464 -8.52 -12.34 -15.97
CA GLN A 464 -9.19 -12.61 -14.71
C GLN A 464 -10.65 -12.97 -14.95
N LEU A 465 -11.11 -14.03 -14.28
CA LEU A 465 -12.51 -14.46 -14.25
C LEU A 465 -12.94 -14.52 -12.79
N GLN A 466 -14.01 -13.84 -12.44
CA GLN A 466 -14.60 -13.88 -11.10
C GLN A 466 -16.09 -14.16 -11.23
N GLY A 467 -16.60 -15.12 -10.47
CA GLY A 467 -17.98 -15.50 -10.62
C GLY A 467 -18.59 -16.18 -9.39
N LYS A 468 -19.89 -16.45 -9.52
CA LYS A 468 -20.67 -17.12 -8.50
C LYS A 468 -21.47 -18.26 -9.11
N ILE A 469 -21.37 -19.45 -8.50
CA ILE A 469 -22.19 -20.63 -8.82
C ILE A 469 -22.90 -21.04 -7.53
N LYS A 470 -24.22 -20.82 -7.47
CA LYS A 470 -25.03 -21.01 -6.24
C LYS A 470 -24.41 -20.21 -5.08
N ARG A 471 -23.88 -20.92 -4.05
CA ARG A 471 -23.19 -20.29 -2.89
C ARG A 471 -21.69 -20.16 -3.08
N LEU A 472 -21.11 -20.83 -4.08
CA LEU A 472 -19.68 -20.78 -4.34
C LEU A 472 -19.31 -19.51 -5.09
N ASN A 473 -18.43 -18.69 -4.55
CA ASN A 473 -17.76 -17.60 -5.25
C ASN A 473 -16.36 -18.08 -5.65
N TYR A 474 -15.94 -17.80 -6.88
CA TYR A 474 -14.64 -18.20 -7.39
C TYR A 474 -13.95 -17.07 -8.14
N GLY A 475 -12.63 -17.10 -8.12
CA GLY A 475 -11.78 -16.22 -8.90
C GLY A 475 -10.64 -17.03 -9.51
N LEU A 476 -10.42 -16.84 -10.80
CA LEU A 476 -9.32 -17.41 -11.57
C LEU A 476 -8.57 -16.26 -12.19
N SER A 477 -7.25 -16.23 -12.08
CA SER A 477 -6.45 -15.22 -12.76
C SER A 477 -5.13 -15.81 -13.25
N ALA A 478 -4.68 -15.31 -14.38
CA ALA A 478 -3.41 -15.67 -14.97
C ALA A 478 -2.76 -14.46 -15.62
N ILE A 479 -1.44 -14.40 -15.57
CA ILE A 479 -0.60 -13.38 -16.20
C ILE A 479 0.59 -14.05 -16.87
N GLY A 480 0.69 -13.92 -18.18
CA GLY A 480 1.88 -14.23 -18.95
C GLY A 480 2.84 -13.04 -18.92
N ILE A 481 4.08 -13.26 -18.53
CA ILE A 481 5.11 -12.23 -18.38
C ILE A 481 6.26 -12.57 -19.31
N TYR A 482 6.56 -11.68 -20.26
CA TYR A 482 7.83 -11.66 -20.97
C TYR A 482 8.72 -10.61 -20.33
N ASN A 483 9.91 -10.98 -19.90
CA ASN A 483 10.88 -10.10 -19.29
C ASN A 483 12.18 -10.14 -20.09
N HIS A 484 12.62 -8.97 -20.57
CA HIS A 484 13.92 -8.74 -21.13
C HIS A 484 14.73 -7.87 -20.17
N ALA A 485 15.90 -8.34 -19.75
CA ALA A 485 16.80 -7.58 -18.90
C ALA A 485 18.21 -7.59 -19.49
N ASN A 486 18.86 -6.44 -19.46
CA ASN A 486 20.21 -6.26 -19.96
C ASN A 486 21.01 -5.41 -18.97
N ASN A 487 22.19 -5.87 -18.62
CA ASN A 487 23.27 -5.06 -18.06
C ASN A 487 24.49 -5.18 -18.96
N ASN A 488 25.51 -4.38 -18.77
CA ASN A 488 26.70 -4.34 -19.65
C ASN A 488 27.36 -5.72 -19.86
N SER A 489 27.13 -6.67 -18.95
CA SER A 489 27.80 -7.98 -18.93
C SER A 489 26.87 -9.16 -19.21
N TYR A 490 25.55 -8.95 -19.14
CA TYR A 490 24.60 -10.06 -19.17
C TYR A 490 23.25 -9.64 -19.76
N LYS A 491 22.71 -10.47 -20.67
CA LYS A 491 21.36 -10.33 -21.23
C LYS A 491 20.54 -11.55 -20.88
N THR A 492 19.29 -11.36 -20.51
CA THR A 492 18.37 -12.46 -20.22
C THR A 492 16.99 -12.18 -20.77
N ASP A 493 16.40 -13.21 -21.35
CA ASP A 493 15.02 -13.27 -21.78
C ASP A 493 14.31 -14.37 -20.99
N ALA A 494 13.13 -14.09 -20.50
CA ALA A 494 12.37 -15.07 -19.73
C ALA A 494 10.87 -14.91 -19.96
N VAL A 495 10.17 -16.01 -20.23
CA VAL A 495 8.72 -16.08 -20.22
C VAL A 495 8.27 -16.81 -18.96
N ARG A 496 7.29 -16.25 -18.26
CA ARG A 496 6.77 -16.80 -17.00
C ARG A 496 5.26 -16.69 -16.93
N LEU A 497 4.66 -17.61 -16.22
CA LEU A 497 3.24 -17.62 -15.93
C LEU A 497 3.04 -17.45 -14.42
N LYS A 498 2.25 -16.46 -14.02
CA LYS A 498 1.67 -16.34 -12.67
C LYS A 498 0.20 -16.73 -12.75
N SER A 499 -0.32 -17.38 -11.73
CA SER A 499 -1.75 -17.67 -11.66
C SER A 499 -2.21 -17.75 -10.21
N ASN A 500 -3.48 -17.45 -9.98
CA ASN A 500 -4.14 -17.77 -8.72
C ASN A 500 -5.57 -18.27 -8.94
N ILE A 501 -5.99 -19.11 -8.00
CA ILE A 501 -7.34 -19.64 -7.89
C ILE A 501 -7.82 -19.32 -6.48
N VAL A 502 -8.97 -18.69 -6.39
CA VAL A 502 -9.61 -18.37 -5.12
C VAL A 502 -11.00 -18.94 -5.12
N VAL A 503 -11.38 -19.58 -4.04
CA VAL A 503 -12.70 -20.15 -3.82
C VAL A 503 -13.20 -19.71 -2.47
N ASN A 504 -14.38 -19.06 -2.45
CA ASN A 504 -15.07 -18.67 -1.22
C ASN A 504 -16.41 -19.42 -1.13
N TYR A 505 -16.61 -20.14 -0.06
CA TYR A 505 -17.84 -20.89 0.18
C TYR A 505 -18.45 -20.51 1.55
N PRO A 506 -19.58 -19.77 1.58
CA PRO A 506 -20.30 -19.51 2.82
C PRO A 506 -21.02 -20.78 3.25
N LEU A 507 -20.49 -21.43 4.29
CA LEU A 507 -21.11 -22.60 4.95
C LEU A 507 -22.41 -22.22 5.66
N SER A 508 -22.43 -21.01 6.27
CA SER A 508 -23.62 -20.42 6.88
C SER A 508 -23.55 -18.88 6.76
N GLN A 509 -24.52 -18.16 7.33
CA GLN A 509 -24.47 -16.69 7.41
C GLN A 509 -23.29 -16.17 8.26
N ARG A 510 -22.73 -16.99 9.15
CA ARG A 510 -21.65 -16.63 10.08
C ARG A 510 -20.33 -17.31 9.77
N LEU A 511 -20.35 -18.38 8.99
CA LEU A 511 -19.16 -19.21 8.74
C LEU A 511 -18.82 -19.26 7.25
N THR A 512 -17.61 -18.87 6.91
CA THR A 512 -17.10 -18.88 5.53
C THR A 512 -15.81 -19.68 5.44
N LEU A 513 -15.70 -20.51 4.42
CA LEU A 513 -14.49 -21.21 4.02
C LEU A 513 -13.90 -20.51 2.79
N ASN A 514 -12.61 -20.22 2.84
CA ASN A 514 -11.84 -19.67 1.72
C ASN A 514 -10.67 -20.58 1.40
N TYR A 515 -10.43 -20.82 0.12
CA TYR A 515 -9.25 -21.52 -0.40
C TYR A 515 -8.54 -20.64 -1.40
N LEU A 516 -7.21 -20.57 -1.31
CA LEU A 516 -6.32 -19.89 -2.23
C LEU A 516 -5.23 -20.84 -2.70
N LEU A 517 -5.11 -21.03 -4.01
CA LEU A 517 -3.92 -21.57 -4.67
C LEU A 517 -3.24 -20.44 -5.44
N MET A 518 -1.94 -20.25 -5.25
CA MET A 518 -1.17 -19.23 -5.92
C MET A 518 0.12 -19.83 -6.48
N LEU A 519 0.40 -19.56 -7.74
CA LEU A 519 1.67 -19.83 -8.42
C LEU A 519 2.33 -18.52 -8.79
N GLU A 520 3.55 -18.30 -8.30
CA GLU A 520 4.30 -17.06 -8.51
C GLU A 520 5.77 -17.33 -8.84
N PRO A 521 6.22 -17.07 -10.06
CA PRO A 521 7.63 -17.09 -10.41
C PRO A 521 8.32 -15.82 -9.91
N SER A 522 9.54 -15.96 -9.39
CA SER A 522 10.42 -14.84 -9.04
C SER A 522 11.68 -14.89 -9.89
N LEU A 523 11.95 -13.80 -10.59
CA LEU A 523 13.17 -13.67 -11.39
C LEU A 523 14.33 -13.15 -10.51
N PRO A 524 15.56 -13.64 -10.70
CA PRO A 524 16.72 -12.99 -10.09
C PRO A 524 16.77 -11.53 -10.52
N SER A 525 17.15 -10.63 -9.61
CA SER A 525 17.41 -9.24 -9.98
C SER A 525 18.65 -9.13 -10.88
N VAL A 526 18.71 -8.07 -11.69
CA VAL A 526 19.88 -7.82 -12.54
C VAL A 526 21.16 -7.66 -11.70
N THR A 527 21.02 -7.08 -10.50
CA THR A 527 22.13 -6.95 -9.54
C THR A 527 22.62 -8.31 -9.04
N GLN A 528 21.70 -9.24 -8.76
CA GLN A 528 22.06 -10.60 -8.35
C GLN A 528 22.77 -11.39 -9.46
N GLN A 529 22.53 -11.07 -10.71
CA GLN A 529 23.15 -11.71 -11.87
C GLN A 529 24.41 -10.96 -12.38
N SER A 530 24.73 -9.80 -11.82
CA SER A 530 25.89 -9.02 -12.22
C SER A 530 27.19 -9.72 -11.83
N ALA A 531 28.10 -9.88 -12.78
CA ALA A 531 29.44 -10.41 -12.51
C ALA A 531 30.38 -9.39 -11.83
N LEU A 532 29.92 -8.15 -11.62
CA LEU A 532 30.72 -7.10 -10.98
C LEU A 532 31.00 -7.46 -9.52
N THR A 533 32.27 -7.29 -9.12
CA THR A 533 32.70 -7.49 -7.73
C THR A 533 32.76 -6.14 -7.02
N GLN A 534 32.18 -6.09 -5.82
CA GLN A 534 32.16 -4.91 -4.97
C GLN A 534 32.80 -5.24 -3.62
N ARG A 535 33.70 -4.41 -3.16
CA ARG A 535 34.23 -4.52 -1.81
C ARG A 535 33.23 -3.99 -0.80
N VAL A 536 32.81 -4.85 0.13
CA VAL A 536 31.87 -4.49 1.20
C VAL A 536 32.63 -3.93 2.39
N ASP A 537 33.65 -4.62 2.84
CA ASP A 537 34.54 -4.23 3.95
C ASP A 537 35.96 -4.83 3.76
N ASP A 538 36.75 -4.85 4.82
CA ASP A 538 38.13 -5.36 4.81
C ASP A 538 38.22 -6.86 4.50
N ILE A 539 37.25 -7.66 4.91
CA ILE A 539 37.28 -9.12 4.71
C ILE A 539 36.19 -9.66 3.79
N THR A 540 35.23 -8.82 3.40
CA THR A 540 34.08 -9.26 2.62
C THR A 540 34.00 -8.56 1.27
N ILE A 541 33.84 -9.35 0.21
CA ILE A 541 33.46 -8.87 -1.11
C ILE A 541 32.10 -9.45 -1.51
N ARG A 542 31.43 -8.79 -2.41
CA ARG A 542 30.15 -9.25 -3.00
C ARG A 542 30.29 -9.36 -4.50
N GLN A 543 29.80 -10.46 -5.05
CA GLN A 543 29.71 -10.68 -6.49
C GLN A 543 28.35 -11.30 -6.80
N GLY A 544 27.72 -10.90 -7.90
CA GLY A 544 26.52 -11.59 -8.37
C GLY A 544 26.84 -12.91 -9.07
N ASN A 545 25.80 -13.60 -9.51
CA ASN A 545 25.90 -14.91 -10.16
C ASN A 545 25.06 -14.95 -11.44
N PRO A 546 25.70 -14.88 -12.64
CA PRO A 546 24.99 -14.94 -13.91
C PRO A 546 24.18 -16.24 -14.13
N ASP A 547 24.59 -17.34 -13.47
CA ASP A 547 23.98 -18.67 -13.63
C ASP A 547 22.72 -18.88 -12.80
N LEU A 548 22.26 -17.84 -12.07
CA LEU A 548 21.04 -17.92 -11.25
C LEU A 548 19.82 -18.26 -12.10
N LYS A 549 19.10 -19.26 -11.64
CA LYS A 549 17.83 -19.70 -12.22
C LYS A 549 16.65 -19.00 -11.52
N PRO A 550 15.55 -18.74 -12.24
CA PRO A 550 14.33 -18.28 -11.62
C PRO A 550 13.83 -19.24 -10.53
N SER A 551 13.28 -18.67 -9.48
CA SER A 551 12.55 -19.40 -8.45
C SER A 551 11.07 -19.51 -8.82
N SER A 552 10.36 -20.50 -8.32
CA SER A 552 8.91 -20.57 -8.38
C SER A 552 8.34 -20.81 -6.98
N TYR A 553 7.28 -20.10 -6.66
CA TYR A 553 6.61 -20.15 -5.38
C TYR A 553 5.17 -20.63 -5.57
N ILE A 554 4.81 -21.69 -4.86
CA ILE A 554 3.46 -22.23 -4.83
C ILE A 554 2.95 -22.11 -3.41
N ARG A 555 1.76 -21.55 -3.23
CA ARG A 555 1.08 -21.43 -1.93
C ARG A 555 -0.31 -22.03 -2.02
N ASN A 556 -0.63 -22.87 -1.06
CA ASN A 556 -1.98 -23.30 -0.74
C ASN A 556 -2.37 -22.72 0.60
N ARG A 557 -3.55 -22.12 0.70
CA ARG A 557 -4.08 -21.55 1.95
C ARG A 557 -5.54 -21.93 2.11
N VAL A 558 -5.88 -22.46 3.25
CA VAL A 558 -7.27 -22.65 3.72
C VAL A 558 -7.51 -21.65 4.84
N TYR A 559 -8.63 -20.99 4.79
CA TYR A 559 -9.02 -19.98 5.75
C TYR A 559 -10.49 -20.17 6.11
N VAL A 560 -10.76 -20.35 7.41
CA VAL A 560 -12.10 -20.46 7.96
C VAL A 560 -12.37 -19.23 8.81
N ARG A 561 -13.45 -18.53 8.54
CA ARG A 561 -13.85 -17.35 9.28
C ARG A 561 -15.24 -17.53 9.85
N TYR A 562 -15.35 -17.28 11.15
CA TYR A 562 -16.62 -17.09 11.84
C TYR A 562 -16.77 -15.60 12.19
N ALA A 563 -17.95 -15.04 11.97
CA ALA A 563 -18.26 -13.67 12.37
C ALA A 563 -19.72 -13.52 12.76
N ASP A 564 -19.97 -12.96 13.93
CA ASP A 564 -21.29 -12.48 14.36
C ASP A 564 -21.20 -11.03 14.87
N LYS A 565 -22.23 -10.55 15.57
CA LYS A 565 -22.33 -9.16 16.04
C LYS A 565 -21.23 -8.75 17.02
N ARG A 566 -20.74 -9.69 17.85
CA ARG A 566 -19.83 -9.42 18.97
C ARG A 566 -18.51 -10.15 18.85
N PHE A 567 -18.45 -11.21 18.07
CA PHE A 567 -17.28 -12.07 17.99
C PHE A 567 -16.88 -12.32 16.55
N THR A 568 -15.59 -12.21 16.28
CA THR A 568 -14.98 -12.62 15.01
C THR A 568 -13.82 -13.54 15.32
N GLY A 569 -13.83 -14.73 14.72
CA GLY A 569 -12.74 -15.69 14.81
C GLY A 569 -12.31 -16.12 13.43
N SER A 570 -11.01 -16.36 13.25
CA SER A 570 -10.51 -16.94 12.02
C SER A 570 -9.35 -17.90 12.28
N LEU A 571 -9.38 -19.01 11.58
CA LEU A 571 -8.30 -20.00 11.56
C LEU A 571 -7.81 -20.10 10.12
N TRP A 572 -6.53 -19.90 9.89
CA TRP A 572 -5.94 -20.18 8.62
C TRP A 572 -4.72 -21.08 8.69
N ALA A 573 -4.61 -21.95 7.71
CA ALA A 573 -3.48 -22.81 7.50
C ALA A 573 -2.93 -22.59 6.10
N SER A 574 -1.62 -22.48 5.95
CA SER A 574 -0.99 -22.38 4.64
C SER A 574 0.24 -23.25 4.54
N TYR A 575 0.35 -23.91 3.40
CA TYR A 575 1.58 -24.56 2.97
C TYR A 575 2.10 -23.85 1.73
N SER A 576 3.38 -23.49 1.75
CA SER A 576 4.05 -22.93 0.60
C SER A 576 5.38 -23.60 0.34
N ARG A 577 5.69 -23.76 -0.95
CA ARG A 577 6.95 -24.30 -1.44
C ARG A 577 7.59 -23.35 -2.41
N THR A 578 8.86 -23.04 -2.19
CA THR A 578 9.69 -22.27 -3.12
C THR A 578 10.71 -23.21 -3.74
N GLU A 579 10.62 -23.43 -5.03
CA GLU A 579 11.63 -24.15 -5.80
C GLU A 579 12.76 -23.21 -6.20
N LYS A 580 14.00 -23.68 -6.09
CA LYS A 580 15.21 -22.93 -6.43
C LYS A 580 15.28 -21.55 -5.75
N PRO A 581 15.03 -21.44 -4.42
CA PRO A 581 15.15 -20.18 -3.73
C PRO A 581 16.55 -19.61 -3.87
N ILE A 582 16.68 -18.28 -3.89
CA ILE A 582 17.97 -17.61 -4.01
C ILE A 582 18.45 -17.22 -2.62
N TYR A 583 19.63 -17.72 -2.23
CA TYR A 583 20.32 -17.40 -0.98
C TYR A 583 21.65 -16.76 -1.25
N TYR A 584 22.17 -15.98 -0.30
CA TYR A 584 23.54 -15.54 -0.30
C TYR A 584 24.38 -16.50 0.52
N THR A 585 25.44 -17.01 -0.09
CA THR A 585 26.45 -17.83 0.57
C THR A 585 27.75 -17.07 0.69
N TYR A 586 28.57 -17.47 1.64
CA TYR A 586 29.91 -16.96 1.83
C TYR A 586 30.90 -18.08 1.53
N SER A 587 31.89 -17.79 0.68
CA SER A 587 33.01 -18.69 0.38
C SER A 587 34.32 -17.97 0.62
N TYR A 588 35.28 -18.68 1.21
CA TYR A 588 36.63 -18.15 1.41
C TYR A 588 37.45 -18.26 0.13
N ILE A 589 38.18 -17.20 -0.23
CA ILE A 589 39.04 -17.13 -1.40
C ILE A 589 40.48 -17.48 -0.98
N SER A 590 40.88 -18.74 -1.22
CA SER A 590 42.18 -19.28 -0.88
C SER A 590 43.21 -19.17 -1.99
N ASP A 591 42.83 -18.75 -3.19
CA ASP A 591 43.73 -18.55 -4.32
C ASP A 591 44.62 -17.32 -4.11
N VAL A 592 45.89 -17.55 -3.87
CA VAL A 592 46.93 -16.52 -3.63
C VAL A 592 47.17 -15.61 -4.82
N SER A 593 46.82 -16.02 -6.05
CA SER A 593 46.92 -15.20 -7.26
C SER A 593 45.75 -14.21 -7.40
N SER A 594 44.67 -14.41 -6.64
CA SER A 594 43.50 -13.54 -6.67
C SER A 594 43.81 -12.20 -6.03
N GLN A 595 43.40 -11.10 -6.66
CA GLN A 595 43.41 -9.76 -6.05
C GLN A 595 42.52 -9.69 -4.78
N TYR A 596 41.67 -10.67 -4.57
CA TYR A 596 40.77 -10.80 -3.41
C TYR A 596 41.21 -11.93 -2.49
N TYR A 597 42.47 -12.38 -2.60
CA TYR A 597 43.00 -13.39 -1.68
C TYR A 597 42.74 -13.05 -0.23
N ASP A 598 42.45 -14.07 0.58
CA ASP A 598 42.23 -13.97 2.01
C ASP A 598 40.90 -13.22 2.39
N ARG A 599 39.93 -13.19 1.51
CA ARG A 599 38.61 -12.58 1.74
C ARG A 599 37.49 -13.59 1.60
N PHE A 600 36.32 -13.22 2.12
CA PHE A 600 35.09 -13.98 1.95
C PHE A 600 34.23 -13.36 0.85
N MET A 601 33.88 -14.18 -0.14
CA MET A 601 32.99 -13.77 -1.22
C MET A 601 31.56 -14.08 -0.85
N SER A 602 30.74 -13.05 -0.78
CA SER A 602 29.27 -13.19 -0.70
C SER A 602 28.69 -13.28 -2.11
N ARG A 603 28.08 -14.44 -2.44
CA ARG A 603 27.53 -14.72 -3.77
C ARG A 603 26.13 -15.32 -3.68
N PRO A 604 25.15 -14.88 -4.49
CA PRO A 604 23.83 -15.51 -4.52
C PRO A 604 23.90 -16.83 -5.28
N ILE A 605 23.23 -17.86 -4.72
CA ILE A 605 23.09 -19.19 -5.33
C ILE A 605 21.65 -19.64 -5.25
N ASN A 606 21.25 -20.62 -6.07
CA ASN A 606 19.98 -21.31 -5.92
C ASN A 606 20.13 -22.46 -4.91
N GLY A 607 19.27 -22.51 -3.91
CA GLY A 607 19.02 -23.70 -3.12
C GLY A 607 18.16 -24.70 -3.86
N GLN A 608 17.81 -25.80 -3.23
CA GLN A 608 16.88 -26.80 -3.81
C GLN A 608 15.43 -26.34 -3.63
N HIS A 609 14.94 -26.29 -2.42
CA HIS A 609 13.60 -25.82 -2.10
C HIS A 609 13.47 -25.35 -0.66
N ASN A 610 12.43 -24.55 -0.41
CA ASN A 610 11.94 -24.21 0.92
C ASN A 610 10.51 -24.66 1.04
N ASP A 611 10.20 -25.33 2.12
CA ASP A 611 8.83 -25.65 2.52
C ASP A 611 8.48 -24.83 3.77
N GLN A 612 7.33 -24.18 3.76
CA GLN A 612 6.85 -23.41 4.89
C GLN A 612 5.40 -23.76 5.19
N PHE A 613 5.15 -24.14 6.43
CA PHE A 613 3.81 -24.33 6.96
C PHE A 613 3.50 -23.26 8.01
N ASN A 614 2.33 -22.64 7.89
CA ASN A 614 1.82 -21.68 8.87
C ASN A 614 0.44 -22.09 9.32
N LEU A 615 0.19 -21.96 10.61
CA LEU A 615 -1.12 -22.08 11.23
C LEU A 615 -1.33 -20.88 12.15
N GLU A 616 -2.47 -20.20 12.02
CA GLU A 616 -2.75 -19.03 12.84
C GLU A 616 -4.24 -18.94 13.20
N LEU A 617 -4.49 -18.68 14.47
CA LEU A 617 -5.81 -18.39 15.03
C LEU A 617 -5.86 -16.91 15.41
N ASN A 618 -6.83 -16.20 14.86
CA ASN A 618 -7.15 -14.82 15.22
C ASN A 618 -8.52 -14.77 15.89
N LEU A 619 -8.63 -14.05 16.98
CA LEU A 619 -9.86 -13.86 17.74
C LEU A 619 -10.03 -12.38 18.03
N ALA A 620 -11.25 -11.88 17.86
CA ALA A 620 -11.61 -10.51 18.23
C ALA A 620 -13.02 -10.48 18.83
N THR A 621 -13.21 -9.70 19.88
CA THR A 621 -14.52 -9.39 20.42
C THR A 621 -14.76 -7.89 20.38
N GLN A 622 -15.97 -7.50 19.97
CA GLN A 622 -16.40 -6.10 19.89
C GLN A 622 -17.32 -5.78 21.04
N GLU A 623 -17.24 -4.52 21.49
CA GLU A 623 -18.13 -4.01 22.54
C GLU A 623 -18.14 -4.88 23.81
N LEU A 624 -16.98 -5.45 24.17
CA LEU A 624 -16.80 -6.08 25.47
C LEU A 624 -17.13 -5.04 26.56
N PHE A 625 -18.05 -5.37 27.45
CA PHE A 625 -18.61 -4.43 28.44
C PHE A 625 -19.21 -3.15 27.84
N GLY A 626 -19.58 -3.14 26.55
CA GLY A 626 -20.16 -1.99 25.86
C GLY A 626 -19.19 -0.91 25.39
N PHE A 627 -17.87 -1.02 25.68
CA PHE A 627 -16.89 0.01 25.33
C PHE A 627 -15.55 -0.51 24.79
N ALA A 628 -15.18 -1.76 25.02
CA ALA A 628 -13.87 -2.28 24.67
C ALA A 628 -13.90 -3.23 23.47
N THR A 629 -12.95 -3.12 22.57
CA THR A 629 -12.63 -4.12 21.55
C THR A 629 -11.31 -4.79 21.94
N VAL A 630 -11.32 -6.12 22.06
CA VAL A 630 -10.14 -6.91 22.37
C VAL A 630 -9.89 -7.84 21.20
N TRP A 631 -8.66 -7.88 20.73
CA TRP A 631 -8.23 -8.81 19.68
C TRP A 631 -6.86 -9.38 20.01
N GLY A 632 -6.58 -10.55 19.45
CA GLY A 632 -5.29 -11.20 19.59
C GLY A 632 -5.15 -12.33 18.59
N ASN A 633 -3.92 -12.74 18.36
CA ASN A 633 -3.61 -13.91 17.55
C ASN A 633 -2.60 -14.82 18.22
N VAL A 634 -2.64 -16.10 17.84
CA VAL A 634 -1.64 -17.12 18.15
C VAL A 634 -1.32 -17.84 16.85
N GLY A 635 -0.04 -17.97 16.54
CA GLY A 635 0.39 -18.64 15.33
C GLY A 635 1.63 -19.49 15.50
N TRP A 636 1.71 -20.52 14.67
CA TRP A 636 2.86 -21.39 14.54
C TRP A 636 3.37 -21.38 13.10
N ASN A 637 4.69 -21.22 12.95
CA ASN A 637 5.40 -21.25 11.68
C ASN A 637 6.47 -22.34 11.73
N ASN A 638 6.46 -23.24 10.75
CA ASN A 638 7.52 -24.19 10.50
C ASN A 638 8.13 -23.87 9.12
N LEU A 639 9.43 -23.67 9.08
CA LEU A 639 10.20 -23.43 7.86
C LEU A 639 11.28 -24.48 7.72
N HIS A 640 11.25 -25.23 6.63
CA HIS A 640 12.26 -26.20 6.24
C HIS A 640 12.98 -25.69 5.00
N ILE A 641 14.28 -25.44 5.12
CA ILE A 641 15.16 -24.95 4.07
C ILE A 641 16.05 -26.10 3.62
N THR A 642 15.99 -26.47 2.35
CA THR A 642 16.87 -27.49 1.75
C THR A 642 17.82 -26.83 0.77
N MET A 643 19.10 -26.89 1.11
CA MET A 643 20.22 -26.51 0.25
C MET A 643 20.81 -27.77 -0.41
N THR A 644 21.83 -27.62 -1.24
CA THR A 644 22.44 -28.74 -1.97
C THR A 644 23.03 -29.82 -1.04
N ASP A 645 23.61 -29.41 0.07
CA ASP A 645 24.40 -30.25 0.99
C ASP A 645 23.86 -30.24 2.45
N LYS A 646 22.94 -29.36 2.76
CA LYS A 646 22.43 -29.16 4.12
C LYS A 646 20.93 -28.84 4.14
N SER A 647 20.27 -29.18 5.23
CA SER A 647 18.91 -28.75 5.51
C SER A 647 18.81 -28.12 6.89
N TYR A 648 17.91 -27.16 7.02
CA TYR A 648 17.65 -26.44 8.27
C TYR A 648 16.16 -26.41 8.54
N VAL A 649 15.78 -26.62 9.80
CA VAL A 649 14.39 -26.54 10.25
C VAL A 649 14.28 -25.44 11.30
N ARG A 650 13.31 -24.56 11.14
CA ARG A 650 13.00 -23.51 12.10
C ARG A 650 11.54 -23.57 12.50
N ASN A 651 11.29 -23.70 13.78
CA ASN A 651 9.96 -23.60 14.39
C ASN A 651 9.83 -22.27 15.14
N ARG A 652 8.71 -21.59 14.97
CA ARG A 652 8.40 -20.35 15.68
C ARG A 652 6.95 -20.37 16.13
N LEU A 653 6.73 -20.19 17.43
CA LEU A 653 5.44 -19.85 18.01
C LEU A 653 5.42 -18.34 18.29
N TYR A 654 4.31 -17.67 18.01
CA TYR A 654 4.13 -16.24 18.27
C TYR A 654 2.70 -15.95 18.71
N ALA A 655 2.55 -14.87 19.47
CA ALA A 655 1.26 -14.32 19.89
C ALA A 655 1.33 -12.81 19.94
N SER A 656 0.23 -12.15 19.70
CA SER A 656 0.08 -10.71 19.86
C SER A 656 -1.33 -10.33 20.32
#